data_8324db9eaeb64e53aa15027d3873ebf1
#
_entry.id   8324db9eaeb64e53aa15027d3873ebf1
#
_cell.length_a   1.000
_cell.length_b   1.000
_cell.length_c   1.000
_cell.angle_alpha   90.00
_cell.angle_beta   90.00
_cell.angle_gamma   90.00
#
_symmetry.space_group_name_H-M   'P 1'
#
loop_
_entity.id
_entity.type
_entity.pdbx_description
1 polymer ?
#
loop_
_entity_poly.entity_id
_entity_poly.type
_entity_poly.pdbx_seq_one_letter_code
_entity_poly.pdbx_strand_id
1 'polypeptide(L)'
;MTMKITDINYQTARRDEQVDIFSKYCEILNTLEPPLHYQITINDRNIDKDLFRESMFLKMNHDSEDEYRKIMNRMLSDKALEGENSIIREKYITISTTAATYRHAKAALSRVEADYGSHFKSLGCDIEVLNGAQRLEILQGLTRPYEPFRFDYETLIYSGLTTKQVIAPMSFNFSDKRSFEVGNYFGEVLIIRDYPATMSDQLLTRLTDLPIDLVISVHLDKIKQDKALEKVRRTLAFMEMEQSANQEKASEKGRNPELSTPQEIRRKYAGAERLLDSLENDNQRMFKSTILLYTFAPDMEKLSDNIIQICSICAEKSCTAVPLDYRQREGFNSTLPLGKNSVDIQRTQTTGSAAVFIPFTTQELYQSGGMYYGLNALSRNMIFFNRYSLKAPNGVILGTPGSGKSFAAKREMINVLLSDPNAEVLIIDPEREYTAIAKGFHGEHIHISAGSKNFINPMDITDNYADDDDPLMLKAEFVLTMVELLVGGKAGLTAGERSIVSRACTLSYQKYFADPKKYPIPTLKDFYEVLKEQPEQEAKSLALSLELYIDGTLSVFSHHTNVDTKNRLVVYDVRDLGKQLRTLGMLIVLDQIWNRITQNRAVGKRTWIYIDEIQLLFSNEYSAQYFFELWSRSRKWGAIPTAITQNVETLLLSDLARRMLSNSDFIMMLNQAQPDRVELAGLLNMSTKQLSYVTNTPAGSGLLFAGKSIVPFVDNFPKGNPLYEMMTTRIEEVTGLETVKHDDNTIL
;
A
#
# COMPACT_ATOMS: atom_id res chain seq x y z
N MET A 1 24.29 14.31 -7.08
CA MET A 1 23.40 13.18 -7.35
C MET A 1 22.22 13.27 -6.40
N THR A 2 20.99 13.16 -6.91
CA THR A 2 19.76 13.16 -6.09
C THR A 2 19.00 11.88 -6.37
N MET A 3 18.55 11.24 -5.32
CA MET A 3 17.83 9.97 -5.35
C MET A 3 16.49 10.15 -4.65
N LYS A 4 15.42 9.67 -5.27
CA LYS A 4 14.09 9.55 -4.65
C LYS A 4 14.03 8.24 -3.86
N ILE A 5 13.50 8.30 -2.66
CA ILE A 5 13.33 7.12 -1.79
C ILE A 5 11.86 6.88 -1.50
N THR A 6 11.48 5.61 -1.37
CA THR A 6 10.14 5.22 -0.91
C THR A 6 10.11 5.11 0.62
N ASP A 7 8.94 5.30 1.20
CA ASP A 7 8.72 5.01 2.61
C ASP A 7 8.70 3.50 2.88
N ILE A 8 9.07 3.16 4.09
CA ILE A 8 8.94 1.81 4.62
C ILE A 8 8.06 1.85 5.87
N ASN A 9 7.55 0.71 6.27
CA ASN A 9 6.71 0.58 7.44
C ASN A 9 7.52 0.66 8.75
N TYR A 10 8.11 1.82 9.04
CA TYR A 10 8.91 2.05 10.23
C TYR A 10 8.05 2.37 11.46
N GLN A 11 7.09 3.30 11.32
CA GLN A 11 6.31 3.84 12.45
C GLN A 11 5.34 2.83 13.08
N THR A 12 4.86 1.87 12.30
CA THR A 12 3.93 0.83 12.76
C THR A 12 4.58 -0.55 12.83
N ALA A 13 5.88 -0.68 12.52
CA ALA A 13 6.63 -1.92 12.61
C ALA A 13 6.78 -2.41 14.06
N ARG A 14 7.16 -3.67 14.23
CA ARG A 14 7.52 -4.23 15.53
C ARG A 14 8.77 -3.56 16.09
N ARG A 15 8.89 -3.52 17.42
CA ARG A 15 10.01 -2.83 18.06
C ARG A 15 11.38 -3.43 17.69
N ASP A 16 11.47 -4.73 17.55
CA ASP A 16 12.67 -5.42 17.08
C ASP A 16 13.03 -5.02 15.63
N GLU A 17 12.04 -4.92 14.75
CA GLU A 17 12.21 -4.44 13.39
C GLU A 17 12.60 -2.95 13.35
N GLN A 18 11.99 -2.11 14.19
CA GLN A 18 12.36 -0.69 14.29
C GLN A 18 13.83 -0.54 14.71
N VAL A 19 14.29 -1.34 15.68
CA VAL A 19 15.69 -1.34 16.13
C VAL A 19 16.61 -1.81 15.01
N ASP A 20 16.25 -2.86 14.26
CA ASP A 20 17.04 -3.34 13.12
C ASP A 20 17.13 -2.30 12.00
N ILE A 21 16.00 -1.69 11.62
CA ILE A 21 15.96 -0.60 10.62
C ILE A 21 16.83 0.59 11.07
N PHE A 22 16.71 1.00 12.33
CA PHE A 22 17.50 2.10 12.89
C PHE A 22 19.01 1.78 12.89
N SER A 23 19.40 0.56 13.29
CA SER A 23 20.77 0.10 13.29
C SER A 23 21.37 0.08 11.89
N LYS A 24 20.64 -0.48 10.91
CA LYS A 24 21.05 -0.47 9.50
C LYS A 24 21.17 0.95 8.93
N TYR A 25 20.28 1.85 9.35
CA TYR A 25 20.40 3.26 8.95
C TYR A 25 21.63 3.95 9.55
N CYS A 26 21.98 3.64 10.81
CA CYS A 26 23.27 4.06 11.40
C CYS A 26 24.47 3.56 10.59
N GLU A 27 24.43 2.31 10.13
CA GLU A 27 25.49 1.76 9.25
C GLU A 27 25.57 2.54 7.94
N ILE A 28 24.45 2.85 7.29
CA ILE A 28 24.41 3.69 6.08
C ILE A 28 25.10 5.03 6.31
N LEU A 29 24.79 5.72 7.40
CA LEU A 29 25.43 6.99 7.74
C LEU A 29 26.95 6.82 7.97
N ASN A 30 27.36 5.70 8.56
CA ASN A 30 28.78 5.40 8.80
C ASN A 30 29.57 5.15 7.52
N THR A 31 28.94 4.78 6.40
CA THR A 31 29.60 4.62 5.09
C THR A 31 29.97 5.96 4.43
N LEU A 32 29.38 7.07 4.87
CA LEU A 32 29.77 8.40 4.38
C LEU A 32 31.24 8.67 4.65
N GLU A 33 31.98 9.07 3.63
CA GLU A 33 33.40 9.47 3.78
C GLU A 33 33.61 10.90 3.25
N PRO A 34 34.33 11.76 3.98
CA PRO A 34 34.68 13.07 3.47
C PRO A 34 35.48 12.97 2.15
N PRO A 35 35.21 13.78 1.11
CA PRO A 35 34.46 15.05 1.16
C PRO A 35 32.97 14.93 0.76
N LEU A 36 32.32 13.79 0.99
CA LEU A 36 30.89 13.64 0.69
C LEU A 36 30.05 14.47 1.66
N HIS A 37 29.08 15.21 1.11
CA HIS A 37 28.03 15.91 1.84
C HIS A 37 26.71 15.18 1.61
N TYR A 38 25.96 14.91 2.67
CA TYR A 38 24.70 14.20 2.65
C TYR A 38 23.55 15.13 3.05
N GLN A 39 22.52 15.16 2.24
CA GLN A 39 21.33 15.97 2.50
C GLN A 39 20.09 15.10 2.35
N ILE A 40 19.25 15.05 3.38
CA ILE A 40 17.88 14.54 3.29
C ILE A 40 16.97 15.73 2.98
N THR A 41 16.06 15.58 2.03
CA THR A 41 15.00 16.56 1.79
C THR A 41 13.66 15.84 1.83
N ILE A 42 12.78 16.25 2.75
CA ILE A 42 11.36 15.85 2.77
C ILE A 42 10.56 17.04 2.28
N ASN A 43 9.81 16.84 1.22
CA ASN A 43 9.04 17.87 0.55
C ASN A 43 7.56 17.53 0.65
N ASP A 44 6.88 18.13 1.62
CA ASP A 44 5.45 18.04 1.83
C ASP A 44 4.78 19.23 1.14
N ARG A 45 3.91 18.95 0.17
CA ARG A 45 3.19 19.98 -0.59
C ARG A 45 1.71 19.67 -0.64
N ASN A 46 0.90 20.70 -0.47
CA ASN A 46 -0.52 20.60 -0.76
C ASN A 46 -0.73 20.26 -2.24
N ILE A 47 -1.71 19.40 -2.52
CA ILE A 47 -2.05 19.01 -3.88
C ILE A 47 -2.64 20.22 -4.62
N ASP A 48 -2.12 20.52 -5.79
CA ASP A 48 -2.79 21.43 -6.73
C ASP A 48 -4.14 20.83 -7.13
N LYS A 49 -5.20 21.61 -6.94
CA LYS A 49 -6.59 21.15 -7.19
C LYS A 49 -6.83 20.76 -8.65
N ASP A 50 -6.19 21.44 -9.58
CA ASP A 50 -6.39 21.18 -11.00
C ASP A 50 -5.58 19.95 -11.44
N LEU A 51 -4.34 19.81 -10.98
CA LEU A 51 -3.54 18.59 -11.17
C LEU A 51 -4.19 17.37 -10.50
N PHE A 52 -4.79 17.56 -9.32
CA PHE A 52 -5.54 16.50 -8.65
C PHE A 52 -6.74 16.03 -9.49
N ARG A 53 -7.50 16.97 -10.03
CA ARG A 53 -8.64 16.66 -10.91
C ARG A 53 -8.19 15.91 -12.17
N GLU A 54 -7.12 16.35 -12.81
CA GLU A 54 -6.58 15.69 -14.00
C GLU A 54 -6.08 14.27 -13.74
N SER A 55 -5.49 14.04 -12.57
CA SER A 55 -4.81 12.77 -12.25
C SER A 55 -5.71 11.75 -11.54
N MET A 56 -6.71 12.20 -10.76
CA MET A 56 -7.49 11.34 -9.88
C MET A 56 -8.97 11.25 -10.24
N PHE A 57 -9.52 12.23 -10.96
CA PHE A 57 -10.94 12.18 -11.31
C PHE A 57 -11.19 11.14 -12.41
N LEU A 58 -12.31 10.46 -12.28
CA LEU A 58 -12.82 9.56 -13.31
C LEU A 58 -13.21 10.37 -14.54
N LYS A 59 -12.73 9.95 -15.70
CA LYS A 59 -13.04 10.57 -16.98
C LYS A 59 -14.47 10.28 -17.39
N MET A 60 -15.17 11.29 -17.92
CA MET A 60 -16.50 11.11 -18.52
C MET A 60 -16.39 10.38 -19.85
N ASN A 61 -17.18 9.33 -20.02
CA ASN A 61 -17.16 8.47 -21.23
C ASN A 61 -18.39 8.70 -22.13
N HIS A 62 -19.31 9.62 -21.75
CA HIS A 62 -20.57 9.90 -22.42
C HIS A 62 -21.51 8.68 -22.47
N ASP A 63 -21.53 7.89 -21.41
CA ASP A 63 -22.37 6.71 -21.21
C ASP A 63 -23.36 6.89 -20.03
N SER A 64 -24.19 5.87 -19.79
CA SER A 64 -25.18 5.86 -18.69
C SER A 64 -24.53 5.91 -17.29
N GLU A 65 -23.24 5.60 -17.15
CA GLU A 65 -22.53 5.53 -15.88
C GLU A 65 -21.92 6.90 -15.48
N ASP A 66 -21.99 7.91 -16.34
CA ASP A 66 -21.41 9.24 -16.08
C ASP A 66 -22.03 9.95 -14.87
N GLU A 67 -23.28 9.62 -14.51
CA GLU A 67 -23.88 10.13 -13.30
C GLU A 67 -23.15 9.60 -12.05
N TYR A 68 -22.81 8.34 -12.04
CA TYR A 68 -22.02 7.72 -10.97
C TYR A 68 -20.58 8.27 -10.91
N ARG A 69 -19.95 8.52 -12.08
CA ARG A 69 -18.63 9.19 -12.14
C ARG A 69 -18.68 10.59 -11.54
N LYS A 70 -19.74 11.36 -11.80
CA LYS A 70 -19.95 12.69 -11.19
C LYS A 70 -20.07 12.62 -9.69
N ILE A 71 -20.83 11.65 -9.15
CA ILE A 71 -20.99 11.46 -7.71
C ILE A 71 -19.63 11.12 -7.08
N MET A 72 -18.86 10.19 -7.68
CA MET A 72 -17.54 9.81 -7.20
C MET A 72 -16.57 11.02 -7.23
N ASN A 73 -16.50 11.74 -8.34
CA ASN A 73 -15.64 12.91 -8.49
C ASN A 73 -16.01 14.02 -7.50
N ARG A 74 -17.32 14.23 -7.23
CA ARG A 74 -17.76 15.18 -6.19
C ARG A 74 -17.25 14.73 -4.82
N MET A 75 -17.43 13.48 -4.44
CA MET A 75 -16.95 12.94 -3.16
C MET A 75 -15.42 13.14 -3.03
N LEU A 76 -14.65 12.87 -4.08
CA LEU A 76 -13.20 13.10 -4.08
C LEU A 76 -12.85 14.59 -3.93
N SER A 77 -13.60 15.47 -4.62
CA SER A 77 -13.43 16.92 -4.50
C SER A 77 -13.72 17.42 -3.08
N ASP A 78 -14.83 16.96 -2.48
CA ASP A 78 -15.22 17.36 -1.13
C ASP A 78 -14.17 16.93 -0.10
N LYS A 79 -13.66 15.68 -0.22
CA LYS A 79 -12.58 15.19 0.64
C LYS A 79 -11.25 15.94 0.44
N ALA A 80 -10.92 16.34 -0.77
CA ALA A 80 -9.76 17.17 -1.05
C ALA A 80 -9.89 18.60 -0.49
N LEU A 81 -11.13 19.09 -0.31
CA LEU A 81 -11.42 20.42 0.24
C LEU A 81 -11.45 20.44 1.77
N GLU A 82 -11.63 19.30 2.44
CA GLU A 82 -11.63 19.20 3.91
C GLU A 82 -10.26 19.53 4.55
N GLY A 83 -9.29 20.00 3.77
CA GLY A 83 -8.09 20.75 4.18
C GLY A 83 -6.97 19.96 4.85
N GLU A 84 -7.25 18.81 5.43
CA GLU A 84 -6.27 17.95 6.10
C GLU A 84 -5.78 16.78 5.22
N ASN A 85 -6.36 16.59 4.01
CA ASN A 85 -6.29 15.33 3.26
C ASN A 85 -5.56 15.45 1.91
N SER A 86 -4.71 16.46 1.72
CA SER A 86 -4.25 16.86 0.39
C SER A 86 -2.73 17.02 0.28
N ILE A 87 -1.93 16.30 1.09
CA ILE A 87 -0.47 16.46 1.06
C ILE A 87 0.17 15.34 0.26
N ILE A 88 0.96 15.73 -0.75
CA ILE A 88 1.91 14.85 -1.42
C ILE A 88 3.24 14.97 -0.69
N ARG A 89 3.76 13.85 -0.20
CA ARG A 89 5.05 13.75 0.46
C ARG A 89 6.06 13.06 -0.43
N GLU A 90 7.14 13.75 -0.74
CA GLU A 90 8.25 13.21 -1.51
C GLU A 90 9.55 13.32 -0.71
N LYS A 91 10.37 12.30 -0.80
CA LYS A 91 11.61 12.19 -0.02
C LYS A 91 12.80 11.97 -0.93
N TYR A 92 13.84 12.76 -0.69
CA TYR A 92 15.04 12.76 -1.51
C TYR A 92 16.29 12.67 -0.65
N ILE A 93 17.26 11.93 -1.14
CA ILE A 93 18.63 11.94 -0.64
C ILE A 93 19.51 12.57 -1.71
N THR A 94 20.18 13.65 -1.37
CA THR A 94 21.14 14.31 -2.24
C THR A 94 22.54 14.16 -1.69
N ILE A 95 23.44 13.60 -2.49
CA ILE A 95 24.85 13.46 -2.16
C ILE A 95 25.66 14.29 -3.13
N SER A 96 26.50 15.16 -2.57
CA SER A 96 27.43 15.98 -3.33
C SER A 96 28.87 15.70 -2.92
N THR A 97 29.80 15.99 -3.82
CA THR A 97 31.24 15.85 -3.57
C THR A 97 32.01 16.95 -4.25
N THR A 98 33.19 17.27 -3.73
CA THR A 98 34.17 18.14 -4.37
C THR A 98 35.29 17.28 -4.93
N ALA A 99 35.57 17.40 -6.22
CA ALA A 99 36.64 16.67 -6.90
C ALA A 99 37.35 17.54 -7.93
N ALA A 100 38.60 17.21 -8.22
CA ALA A 100 39.43 17.96 -9.16
C ALA A 100 38.90 17.96 -10.59
N THR A 101 38.23 16.87 -11.00
CA THR A 101 37.64 16.72 -12.35
C THR A 101 36.27 16.08 -12.30
N TYR A 102 35.44 16.35 -13.31
CA TYR A 102 34.14 15.72 -13.50
C TYR A 102 34.23 14.18 -13.49
N ARG A 103 35.27 13.60 -14.11
CA ARG A 103 35.47 12.15 -14.16
C ARG A 103 35.65 11.55 -12.78
N HIS A 104 36.43 12.19 -11.91
CA HIS A 104 36.61 11.75 -10.52
C HIS A 104 35.32 11.91 -9.71
N ALA A 105 34.61 13.04 -9.87
CA ALA A 105 33.30 13.22 -9.21
C ALA A 105 32.30 12.17 -9.63
N LYS A 106 32.20 11.87 -10.94
CA LYS A 106 31.30 10.85 -11.47
C LYS A 106 31.64 9.47 -10.91
N ALA A 107 32.92 9.08 -10.91
CA ALA A 107 33.34 7.78 -10.37
C ALA A 107 33.02 7.63 -8.87
N ALA A 108 33.24 8.70 -8.07
CA ALA A 108 32.90 8.71 -6.65
C ALA A 108 31.39 8.55 -6.43
N LEU A 109 30.56 9.31 -7.17
CA LEU A 109 29.10 9.27 -7.03
C LEU A 109 28.51 7.95 -7.55
N SER A 110 29.06 7.34 -8.61
CA SER A 110 28.59 6.03 -9.08
C SER A 110 28.90 4.91 -8.08
N ARG A 111 30.00 5.00 -7.32
CA ARG A 111 30.25 4.06 -6.22
C ARG A 111 29.21 4.22 -5.11
N VAL A 112 28.95 5.47 -4.71
CA VAL A 112 27.92 5.78 -3.71
C VAL A 112 26.55 5.28 -4.16
N GLU A 113 26.19 5.44 -5.43
CA GLU A 113 24.93 4.93 -6.01
C GLU A 113 24.78 3.42 -5.80
N ALA A 114 25.82 2.65 -6.10
CA ALA A 114 25.82 1.19 -5.95
C ALA A 114 25.70 0.78 -4.47
N ASP A 115 26.50 1.41 -3.60
CA ASP A 115 26.54 1.11 -2.16
C ASP A 115 25.19 1.46 -1.50
N TYR A 116 24.66 2.66 -1.74
CA TYR A 116 23.39 3.10 -1.19
C TYR A 116 22.21 2.30 -1.74
N GLY A 117 22.22 2.01 -3.05
CA GLY A 117 21.20 1.14 -3.65
C GLY A 117 21.11 -0.23 -2.95
N SER A 118 22.24 -0.83 -2.62
CA SER A 118 22.29 -2.10 -1.87
C SER A 118 21.77 -1.95 -0.44
N HIS A 119 22.25 -0.95 0.29
CA HIS A 119 21.88 -0.72 1.69
C HIS A 119 20.39 -0.38 1.85
N PHE A 120 19.86 0.56 1.05
CA PHE A 120 18.44 0.92 1.13
C PHE A 120 17.53 -0.25 0.70
N LYS A 121 17.94 -1.04 -0.29
CA LYS A 121 17.23 -2.26 -0.65
C LYS A 121 17.18 -3.29 0.49
N SER A 122 18.25 -3.39 1.29
CA SER A 122 18.27 -4.26 2.49
C SER A 122 17.31 -3.77 3.59
N LEU A 123 16.98 -2.47 3.63
CA LEU A 123 15.94 -1.90 4.47
C LEU A 123 14.52 -2.12 3.93
N GLY A 124 14.37 -2.63 2.70
CA GLY A 124 13.09 -2.72 2.01
C GLY A 124 12.65 -1.44 1.33
N CYS A 125 13.50 -0.40 1.32
CA CYS A 125 13.27 0.88 0.67
C CYS A 125 13.75 0.83 -0.78
N ASP A 126 12.89 1.21 -1.72
CA ASP A 126 13.28 1.37 -3.11
C ASP A 126 13.91 2.76 -3.31
N ILE A 127 14.98 2.83 -4.09
CA ILE A 127 15.74 4.05 -4.36
C ILE A 127 15.91 4.22 -5.86
N GLU A 128 15.60 5.42 -6.37
CA GLU A 128 15.70 5.79 -7.78
C GLU A 128 16.59 7.01 -7.96
N VAL A 129 17.59 6.92 -8.83
CA VAL A 129 18.44 8.06 -9.18
C VAL A 129 17.73 8.94 -10.18
N LEU A 130 17.52 10.20 -9.83
CA LEU A 130 16.79 11.15 -10.66
C LEU A 130 17.63 11.68 -11.82
N ASN A 131 17.02 11.75 -12.99
CA ASN A 131 17.61 12.39 -14.17
C ASN A 131 17.53 13.93 -14.08
N GLY A 132 18.05 14.62 -15.12
CA GLY A 132 18.09 16.08 -15.15
C GLY A 132 16.71 16.73 -15.17
N ALA A 133 15.76 16.19 -15.93
CA ALA A 133 14.40 16.73 -16.01
C ALA A 133 13.64 16.57 -14.69
N GLN A 134 13.69 15.39 -14.08
CA GLN A 134 13.10 15.13 -12.76
C GLN A 134 13.67 16.05 -11.67
N ARG A 135 14.97 16.33 -11.71
CA ARG A 135 15.57 17.28 -10.76
C ARG A 135 15.13 18.72 -11.00
N LEU A 136 14.96 19.14 -12.28
CA LEU A 136 14.42 20.45 -12.60
C LEU A 136 12.97 20.60 -12.15
N GLU A 137 12.16 19.56 -12.27
CA GLU A 137 10.78 19.51 -11.78
C GLU A 137 10.70 19.78 -10.27
N ILE A 138 11.54 19.10 -9.47
CA ILE A 138 11.60 19.34 -8.02
C ILE A 138 12.00 20.77 -7.71
N LEU A 139 13.05 21.28 -8.37
CA LEU A 139 13.53 22.62 -8.14
C LEU A 139 12.50 23.67 -8.56
N GLN A 140 11.83 23.46 -9.68
CA GLN A 140 10.75 24.34 -10.14
C GLN A 140 9.58 24.34 -9.15
N GLY A 141 9.16 23.17 -8.64
CA GLY A 141 8.12 23.08 -7.64
C GLY A 141 8.42 23.80 -6.33
N LEU A 142 9.71 24.01 -5.99
CA LEU A 142 10.14 24.78 -4.80
C LEU A 142 10.29 26.27 -5.08
N THR A 143 10.52 26.67 -6.32
CA THR A 143 10.71 28.07 -6.72
C THR A 143 9.47 28.68 -7.37
N ARG A 144 8.60 27.85 -7.92
CA ARG A 144 7.32 28.22 -8.57
C ARG A 144 6.22 27.27 -8.12
N PRO A 145 5.82 27.32 -6.83
CA PRO A 145 4.79 26.43 -6.28
C PRO A 145 3.49 26.47 -7.11
N TYR A 146 2.88 25.30 -7.30
CA TYR A 146 1.60 25.11 -7.99
C TYR A 146 1.59 25.51 -9.47
N GLU A 147 2.75 25.76 -10.08
CA GLU A 147 2.83 25.92 -11.52
C GLU A 147 3.18 24.59 -12.20
N PRO A 148 2.48 24.21 -13.28
CA PRO A 148 2.74 22.95 -13.97
C PRO A 148 4.16 22.93 -14.57
N PHE A 149 4.90 21.86 -14.35
CA PHE A 149 6.22 21.69 -14.94
C PHE A 149 6.10 21.30 -16.39
N ARG A 150 6.53 22.20 -17.27
CA ARG A 150 6.59 21.97 -18.73
C ARG A 150 8.03 22.14 -19.19
N PHE A 151 8.72 21.04 -19.38
CA PHE A 151 10.12 21.04 -19.77
C PHE A 151 10.40 20.00 -20.85
N ASP A 152 11.06 20.45 -21.91
CA ASP A 152 11.59 19.62 -22.96
C ASP A 152 12.97 20.14 -23.40
N TYR A 153 13.95 19.25 -23.53
CA TYR A 153 15.31 19.59 -23.89
C TYR A 153 15.43 20.16 -25.31
N GLU A 154 14.63 19.69 -26.26
CA GLU A 154 14.65 20.19 -27.65
C GLU A 154 14.18 21.64 -27.69
N THR A 155 13.06 21.93 -27.03
CA THR A 155 12.53 23.30 -26.89
C THR A 155 13.56 24.22 -26.20
N LEU A 156 14.27 23.74 -25.18
CA LEU A 156 15.30 24.51 -24.49
C LEU A 156 16.45 24.89 -25.43
N ILE A 157 16.95 23.96 -26.22
CA ILE A 157 18.05 24.19 -27.20
C ILE A 157 17.63 25.23 -28.24
N TYR A 158 16.44 25.11 -28.77
CA TYR A 158 15.95 26.05 -29.79
C TYR A 158 15.62 27.45 -29.26
N SER A 159 15.17 27.54 -27.99
CA SER A 159 14.83 28.83 -27.37
C SER A 159 16.05 29.63 -26.90
N GLY A 160 17.22 29.01 -26.79
CA GLY A 160 18.43 29.61 -26.22
C GLY A 160 18.35 29.90 -24.71
N LEU A 161 17.31 29.41 -24.03
CA LEU A 161 17.16 29.55 -22.61
C LEU A 161 18.09 28.58 -21.87
N THR A 162 18.41 28.92 -20.64
CA THR A 162 19.14 28.03 -19.72
C THR A 162 18.16 27.29 -18.80
N THR A 163 18.56 26.13 -18.27
CA THR A 163 17.78 25.40 -17.27
C THR A 163 17.42 26.23 -16.04
N LYS A 164 18.28 27.19 -15.65
CA LYS A 164 17.98 28.12 -14.56
C LYS A 164 16.81 29.05 -14.88
N GLN A 165 16.70 29.52 -16.11
CA GLN A 165 15.60 30.39 -16.52
C GLN A 165 14.26 29.65 -16.57
N VAL A 166 14.29 28.34 -16.83
CA VAL A 166 13.06 27.51 -16.81
C VAL A 166 12.49 27.38 -15.39
N ILE A 167 13.36 27.22 -14.38
CA ILE A 167 12.92 26.99 -13.00
C ILE A 167 12.86 28.27 -12.16
N ALA A 168 13.40 29.39 -12.64
CA ALA A 168 13.43 30.65 -11.88
C ALA A 168 12.01 31.20 -11.71
N PRO A 169 11.64 31.70 -10.53
CA PRO A 169 10.40 32.43 -10.36
C PRO A 169 10.47 33.80 -11.03
N MET A 170 9.34 34.50 -11.13
CA MET A 170 9.29 35.84 -11.71
C MET A 170 10.11 36.86 -10.91
N SER A 171 10.16 36.70 -9.59
CA SER A 171 10.90 37.59 -8.70
C SER A 171 11.35 36.88 -7.43
N PHE A 172 12.43 37.38 -6.85
CA PHE A 172 12.85 37.12 -5.48
C PHE A 172 13.02 38.43 -4.73
N ASN A 173 12.51 38.53 -3.51
CA ASN A 173 12.70 39.66 -2.63
C ASN A 173 13.12 39.17 -1.24
N PHE A 174 14.39 39.45 -0.84
CA PHE A 174 14.96 39.09 0.47
C PHE A 174 15.24 40.34 1.31
N SER A 175 14.46 41.42 1.15
CA SER A 175 14.69 42.68 1.89
C SER A 175 14.18 42.62 3.33
N ASP A 176 13.22 41.75 3.63
CA ASP A 176 12.72 41.58 5.00
C ASP A 176 13.70 40.81 5.87
N LYS A 177 13.61 41.05 7.20
CA LYS A 177 14.48 40.44 8.18
C LYS A 177 14.28 38.93 8.30
N ARG A 178 13.03 38.44 8.27
CA ARG A 178 12.65 37.09 8.62
C ARG A 178 11.97 36.33 7.51
N SER A 179 11.32 37.03 6.59
CA SER A 179 10.60 36.46 5.47
C SER A 179 11.24 36.87 4.13
N PHE A 180 10.75 36.26 3.06
CA PHE A 180 11.12 36.61 1.69
C PHE A 180 9.94 36.30 0.73
N GLU A 181 9.99 36.90 -0.43
CA GLU A 181 9.00 36.65 -1.47
C GLU A 181 9.61 35.83 -2.60
N VAL A 182 8.86 34.84 -3.08
CA VAL A 182 9.18 34.00 -4.24
C VAL A 182 7.99 34.02 -5.19
N GLY A 183 8.07 34.79 -6.27
CA GLY A 183 6.94 35.02 -7.13
C GLY A 183 5.77 35.62 -6.36
N ASN A 184 4.66 34.91 -6.26
CA ASN A 184 3.45 35.34 -5.59
C ASN A 184 3.31 34.76 -4.16
N TYR A 185 4.34 34.12 -3.62
CA TYR A 185 4.31 33.46 -2.30
C TYR A 185 5.27 34.15 -1.34
N PHE A 186 4.89 34.12 -0.06
CA PHE A 186 5.76 34.50 1.06
C PHE A 186 6.38 33.25 1.65
N GLY A 187 7.67 33.28 1.95
CA GLY A 187 8.40 32.16 2.50
C GLY A 187 9.23 32.53 3.72
N GLU A 188 9.46 31.58 4.61
CA GLU A 188 10.36 31.71 5.74
C GLU A 188 11.11 30.42 5.98
N VAL A 189 12.41 30.52 6.29
CA VAL A 189 13.25 29.39 6.68
C VAL A 189 13.58 29.52 8.16
N LEU A 190 13.26 28.45 8.89
CA LEU A 190 13.64 28.26 10.29
C LEU A 190 14.80 27.28 10.38
N ILE A 191 15.63 27.44 11.42
CA ILE A 191 16.66 26.48 11.79
C ILE A 191 16.32 25.86 13.15
N ILE A 192 16.47 24.55 13.31
CA ILE A 192 16.43 23.94 14.64
C ILE A 192 17.78 24.18 15.32
N ARG A 193 17.79 25.10 16.31
CA ARG A 193 19.01 25.53 16.98
C ARG A 193 19.36 24.69 18.19
N ASP A 194 18.37 24.39 19.02
CA ASP A 194 18.58 23.67 20.27
C ASP A 194 17.83 22.35 20.28
N TYR A 195 18.48 21.33 20.82
CA TYR A 195 18.00 19.95 20.90
C TYR A 195 18.02 19.44 22.34
N PRO A 196 17.11 18.57 22.77
CA PRO A 196 17.18 17.94 24.08
C PRO A 196 18.39 16.97 24.16
N ALA A 197 18.75 16.58 25.38
CA ALA A 197 19.84 15.62 25.62
C ALA A 197 19.57 14.24 25.01
N THR A 198 18.30 13.83 24.98
CA THR A 198 17.80 12.61 24.30
C THR A 198 16.71 13.03 23.33
N MET A 199 16.83 12.64 22.07
CA MET A 199 15.87 12.94 21.03
C MET A 199 15.08 11.71 20.64
N SER A 200 13.80 11.91 20.32
CA SER A 200 12.93 10.91 19.72
C SER A 200 12.92 11.06 18.20
N ASP A 201 12.82 9.93 17.50
CA ASP A 201 12.63 9.83 16.04
C ASP A 201 11.24 10.32 15.56
N GLN A 202 10.38 10.77 16.49
CA GLN A 202 9.03 11.25 16.17
C GLN A 202 8.99 12.70 15.68
N LEU A 203 10.09 13.48 15.78
CA LEU A 203 10.07 14.89 15.40
C LEU A 203 9.71 15.08 13.92
N LEU A 204 10.41 14.37 13.03
CA LEU A 204 10.15 14.46 11.59
C LEU A 204 8.72 14.00 11.26
N THR A 205 8.27 12.90 11.85
CA THR A 205 6.89 12.39 11.65
C THR A 205 5.85 13.44 12.05
N ARG A 206 6.00 14.06 13.23
CA ARG A 206 5.05 15.08 13.70
C ARG A 206 5.06 16.35 12.84
N LEU A 207 6.22 16.76 12.34
CA LEU A 207 6.34 17.91 11.42
C LEU A 207 5.69 17.60 10.06
N THR A 208 5.91 16.40 9.54
CA THR A 208 5.32 15.98 8.26
C THR A 208 3.83 15.66 8.34
N ASP A 209 3.26 15.46 9.52
CA ASP A 209 1.81 15.30 9.70
C ASP A 209 1.05 16.65 9.75
N LEU A 210 1.76 17.79 9.67
CA LEU A 210 1.12 19.10 9.55
C LEU A 210 0.49 19.30 8.16
N PRO A 211 -0.72 19.86 8.07
CA PRO A 211 -1.40 20.10 6.79
C PRO A 211 -0.92 21.39 6.10
N ILE A 212 0.39 21.57 5.97
CA ILE A 212 1.02 22.77 5.42
C ILE A 212 2.08 22.43 4.38
N ASP A 213 2.41 23.38 3.53
CA ASP A 213 3.57 23.29 2.65
C ASP A 213 4.85 23.39 3.47
N LEU A 214 5.61 22.31 3.56
CA LEU A 214 6.81 22.23 4.41
C LEU A 214 7.93 21.45 3.72
N VAL A 215 9.10 22.07 3.65
CA VAL A 215 10.32 21.41 3.20
C VAL A 215 11.26 21.25 4.38
N ILE A 216 11.56 20.02 4.75
CA ILE A 216 12.52 19.69 5.80
C ILE A 216 13.83 19.30 5.13
N SER A 217 14.93 19.99 5.45
CA SER A 217 16.26 19.69 4.92
C SER A 217 17.22 19.39 6.06
N VAL A 218 17.77 18.17 6.07
CA VAL A 218 18.77 17.72 7.05
C VAL A 218 20.10 17.54 6.36
N HIS A 219 21.09 18.35 6.72
CA HIS A 219 22.44 18.26 6.21
C HIS A 219 23.34 17.54 7.19
N LEU A 220 24.16 16.62 6.70
CA LEU A 220 25.12 15.84 7.48
C LEU A 220 26.48 15.83 6.78
N ASP A 221 27.50 16.27 7.51
CA ASP A 221 28.91 16.22 7.11
C ASP A 221 29.67 15.36 8.12
N LYS A 222 30.21 14.23 7.70
CA LYS A 222 31.01 13.36 8.57
C LYS A 222 32.36 14.01 8.88
N ILE A 223 32.71 13.99 10.14
CA ILE A 223 34.05 14.40 10.60
C ILE A 223 35.00 13.21 10.50
N LYS A 224 36.19 13.38 9.97
CA LYS A 224 37.21 12.31 9.94
C LYS A 224 37.46 11.78 11.36
N GLN A 225 37.54 10.46 11.52
CA GLN A 225 37.60 9.81 12.82
C GLN A 225 38.80 10.25 13.66
N ASP A 226 39.96 10.43 13.04
CA ASP A 226 41.17 10.96 13.68
C ASP A 226 40.94 12.35 14.29
N LYS A 227 40.32 13.24 13.51
CA LYS A 227 39.97 14.60 13.97
C LYS A 227 38.87 14.60 15.04
N ALA A 228 37.91 13.67 14.96
CA ALA A 228 36.86 13.52 15.96
C ALA A 228 37.45 13.12 17.32
N LEU A 229 38.29 12.11 17.34
CA LEU A 229 38.99 11.63 18.55
C LEU A 229 39.90 12.68 19.11
N GLU A 230 40.70 13.36 18.28
CA GLU A 230 41.56 14.45 18.70
C GLU A 230 40.78 15.60 19.41
N LYS A 231 39.65 15.99 18.80
CA LYS A 231 38.77 17.02 19.36
C LYS A 231 38.24 16.64 20.73
N VAL A 232 37.75 15.39 20.90
CA VAL A 232 37.19 14.94 22.20
C VAL A 232 38.29 14.80 23.25
N ARG A 233 39.43 14.19 22.90
CA ARG A 233 40.59 14.08 23.81
C ARG A 233 41.11 15.45 24.25
N ARG A 234 41.20 16.44 23.33
CA ARG A 234 41.58 17.81 23.67
C ARG A 234 40.58 18.47 24.63
N THR A 235 39.27 18.22 24.44
CA THR A 235 38.25 18.75 25.35
C THR A 235 38.32 18.10 26.72
N LEU A 236 38.60 16.80 26.81
CA LEU A 236 38.84 16.09 28.09
C LEU A 236 40.07 16.65 28.81
N ALA A 237 41.20 16.79 28.12
CA ALA A 237 42.41 17.35 28.72
C ALA A 237 42.19 18.78 29.26
N PHE A 238 41.39 19.61 28.54
CA PHE A 238 41.04 20.95 29.03
C PHE A 238 40.16 20.88 30.29
N MET A 239 39.18 19.98 30.35
CA MET A 239 38.34 19.77 31.52
C MET A 239 39.12 19.23 32.72
N GLU A 240 40.09 18.34 32.50
CA GLU A 240 41.01 17.84 33.53
C GLU A 240 41.84 18.96 34.13
N MET A 241 42.41 19.87 33.29
CA MET A 241 43.11 21.04 33.73
C MET A 241 42.23 21.98 34.58
N GLU A 242 40.98 22.21 34.15
CA GLU A 242 40.01 23.02 34.87
C GLU A 242 39.61 22.38 36.21
N GLN A 243 39.43 21.05 36.23
CA GLN A 243 39.16 20.31 37.45
C GLN A 243 40.34 20.37 38.44
N SER A 244 41.56 20.17 37.97
CA SER A 244 42.77 20.24 38.77
C SER A 244 42.97 21.65 39.35
N ALA A 245 42.77 22.68 38.55
CA ALA A 245 42.85 24.08 39.03
C ALA A 245 41.79 24.43 40.10
N ASN A 246 40.59 23.85 39.99
CA ASN A 246 39.54 24.01 41.01
C ASN A 246 39.85 23.23 42.30
N GLN A 247 40.45 22.04 42.19
CA GLN A 247 40.89 21.24 43.33
C GLN A 247 42.06 21.93 44.09
N GLU A 248 43.04 22.52 43.38
CA GLU A 248 44.16 23.24 43.92
C GLU A 248 43.68 24.46 44.71
N LYS A 249 42.81 25.29 44.12
CA LYS A 249 42.16 26.43 44.79
C LYS A 249 41.33 26.04 46.02
N ALA A 250 40.77 24.85 46.05
CA ALA A 250 40.02 24.33 47.19
C ALA A 250 40.96 23.89 48.33
N SER A 251 42.04 23.20 47.97
CA SER A 251 43.10 22.83 48.92
C SER A 251 43.73 24.06 49.60
N GLU A 252 44.05 25.11 48.86
CA GLU A 252 44.53 26.38 49.38
C GLU A 252 43.55 27.01 50.38
N LYS A 253 42.26 26.79 50.22
CA LYS A 253 41.19 27.31 51.08
C LYS A 253 40.78 26.34 52.20
N GLY A 254 41.53 25.25 52.43
CA GLY A 254 41.23 24.21 53.45
C GLY A 254 39.93 23.46 53.23
N ARG A 255 39.39 23.41 52.00
CA ARG A 255 38.18 22.65 51.63
C ARG A 255 38.57 21.30 51.05
N ASN A 256 37.66 20.30 51.17
CA ASN A 256 37.92 19.01 50.59
C ASN A 256 37.97 19.10 49.05
N PRO A 257 39.11 18.79 48.41
CA PRO A 257 39.30 18.93 46.97
C PRO A 257 38.30 18.12 46.12
N GLU A 258 37.96 16.92 46.57
CA GLU A 258 37.02 16.02 45.85
C GLU A 258 35.58 16.55 45.81
N LEU A 259 35.15 17.27 46.86
CA LEU A 259 33.83 17.87 46.94
C LEU A 259 33.72 19.26 46.35
N SER A 260 34.85 19.89 45.99
CA SER A 260 34.89 21.27 45.51
C SER A 260 34.69 21.42 44.00
N THR A 261 34.78 20.33 43.23
CA THR A 261 34.50 20.37 41.79
C THR A 261 32.98 20.53 41.55
N PRO A 262 32.55 21.60 40.85
CA PRO A 262 31.15 21.82 40.53
C PRO A 262 30.53 20.60 39.86
N GLN A 263 29.30 20.25 40.24
CA GLN A 263 28.58 19.07 39.73
C GLN A 263 28.43 19.14 38.20
N GLU A 264 28.34 20.31 37.63
CA GLU A 264 28.27 20.58 36.19
C GLU A 264 29.52 20.10 35.46
N ILE A 265 30.72 20.42 35.99
CA ILE A 265 32.02 20.02 35.41
C ILE A 265 32.14 18.47 35.46
N ARG A 266 31.77 17.84 36.57
CA ARG A 266 31.79 16.39 36.69
C ARG A 266 30.88 15.73 35.66
N ARG A 267 29.67 16.27 35.46
CA ARG A 267 28.73 15.75 34.45
C ARG A 267 29.24 15.91 33.02
N LYS A 268 29.84 17.06 32.71
CA LYS A 268 30.45 17.34 31.40
C LYS A 268 31.63 16.41 31.13
N TYR A 269 32.48 16.19 32.11
CA TYR A 269 33.63 15.27 32.02
C TYR A 269 33.17 13.83 31.76
N ALA A 270 32.27 13.31 32.60
CA ALA A 270 31.71 11.97 32.43
C ALA A 270 30.95 11.79 31.09
N GLY A 271 30.35 12.87 30.57
CA GLY A 271 29.73 12.87 29.23
C GLY A 271 30.75 12.79 28.10
N ALA A 272 31.86 13.56 28.22
CA ALA A 272 32.91 13.53 27.21
C ALA A 272 33.69 12.20 27.22
N GLU A 273 33.88 11.59 28.38
CA GLU A 273 34.53 10.28 28.53
C GLU A 273 33.67 9.17 27.88
N ARG A 274 32.35 9.15 28.14
CA ARG A 274 31.41 8.23 27.45
C ARG A 274 31.38 8.45 25.94
N LEU A 275 31.48 9.71 25.49
CA LEU A 275 31.56 10.01 24.06
C LEU A 275 32.83 9.45 23.45
N LEU A 276 34.00 9.58 24.13
CA LEU A 276 35.26 9.01 23.67
C LEU A 276 35.16 7.50 23.54
N ASP A 277 34.66 6.83 24.58
CA ASP A 277 34.44 5.37 24.59
C ASP A 277 33.55 4.93 23.44
N SER A 278 32.42 5.58 23.22
CA SER A 278 31.51 5.25 22.12
C SER A 278 32.12 5.48 20.71
N LEU A 279 33.00 6.45 20.55
CA LEU A 279 33.73 6.68 19.30
C LEU A 279 34.84 5.63 19.06
N GLU A 280 35.43 5.09 20.11
CA GLU A 280 36.50 4.09 20.02
C GLU A 280 35.94 2.66 19.92
N ASN A 281 34.90 2.32 20.69
CA ASN A 281 34.44 0.95 20.89
C ASN A 281 33.08 0.63 20.24
N ASP A 282 32.13 1.61 20.15
CA ASP A 282 30.75 1.36 19.72
C ASP A 282 30.49 1.72 18.24
N ASN A 283 31.54 1.84 17.42
CA ASN A 283 31.43 2.20 15.99
C ASN A 283 30.67 3.53 15.72
N GLN A 284 30.58 4.42 16.73
CA GLN A 284 30.01 5.75 16.52
C GLN A 284 30.96 6.64 15.71
N ARG A 285 30.37 7.53 14.92
CA ARG A 285 31.08 8.56 14.16
C ARG A 285 30.53 9.93 14.55
N MET A 286 31.27 11.01 14.25
CA MET A 286 30.81 12.37 14.50
C MET A 286 30.40 13.04 13.19
N PHE A 287 29.25 13.71 13.24
CA PHE A 287 28.71 14.50 12.14
C PHE A 287 28.49 15.94 12.57
N LYS A 288 28.67 16.85 11.62
CA LYS A 288 28.14 18.21 11.72
C LYS A 288 26.76 18.18 11.05
N SER A 289 25.74 18.62 11.77
CA SER A 289 24.36 18.64 11.27
C SER A 289 23.79 20.05 11.27
N THR A 290 22.93 20.31 10.25
CA THR A 290 22.08 21.50 10.15
C THR A 290 20.70 21.04 9.72
N ILE A 291 19.65 21.46 10.43
CA ILE A 291 18.26 21.12 10.10
C ILE A 291 17.52 22.40 9.83
N LEU A 292 16.99 22.51 8.62
CA LEU A 292 16.25 23.66 8.12
C LEU A 292 14.82 23.26 7.82
N LEU A 293 13.90 24.15 8.14
CA LEU A 293 12.46 24.00 7.91
C LEU A 293 12.02 25.20 7.06
N TYR A 294 11.64 24.96 5.81
CA TYR A 294 11.15 25.99 4.91
C TYR A 294 9.65 25.81 4.71
N THR A 295 8.87 26.84 4.99
CA THR A 295 7.44 26.90 4.69
C THR A 295 7.12 28.13 3.87
N PHE A 296 6.06 28.05 3.08
CA PHE A 296 5.58 29.16 2.26
C PHE A 296 4.06 29.20 2.23
N ALA A 297 3.51 30.36 1.95
CA ALA A 297 2.06 30.60 1.91
C ALA A 297 1.73 31.73 0.93
N PRO A 298 0.48 31.82 0.43
CA PRO A 298 0.06 32.87 -0.47
C PRO A 298 -0.01 34.25 0.20
N ASP A 299 -0.14 34.33 1.51
CA ASP A 299 -0.20 35.55 2.30
C ASP A 299 0.59 35.42 3.60
N MET A 300 0.86 36.58 4.23
CA MET A 300 1.67 36.66 5.46
C MET A 300 0.93 36.13 6.70
N GLU A 301 -0.40 36.20 6.73
CA GLU A 301 -1.20 35.69 7.85
C GLU A 301 -1.07 34.16 7.93
N LYS A 302 -1.32 33.49 6.82
CA LYS A 302 -1.18 32.03 6.71
C LYS A 302 0.28 31.58 6.92
N LEU A 303 1.27 32.35 6.44
CA LEU A 303 2.67 32.06 6.72
C LEU A 303 2.95 32.10 8.22
N SER A 304 2.45 33.11 8.93
CA SER A 304 2.60 33.23 10.39
C SER A 304 1.95 32.06 11.12
N ASP A 305 0.76 31.62 10.70
CA ASP A 305 0.08 30.46 11.28
C ASP A 305 0.89 29.17 11.08
N ASN A 306 1.44 28.96 9.88
CA ASN A 306 2.32 27.82 9.60
C ASN A 306 3.53 27.80 10.54
N ILE A 307 4.17 28.96 10.74
CA ILE A 307 5.35 29.10 11.61
C ILE A 307 5.00 28.77 13.06
N ILE A 308 3.86 29.25 13.56
CA ILE A 308 3.37 28.96 14.92
C ILE A 308 3.18 27.45 15.10
N GLN A 309 2.57 26.77 14.14
CA GLN A 309 2.37 25.32 14.18
C GLN A 309 3.72 24.57 14.20
N ILE A 310 4.66 24.93 13.34
CA ILE A 310 6.01 24.33 13.30
C ILE A 310 6.72 24.52 14.64
N CYS A 311 6.73 25.76 15.17
CA CYS A 311 7.36 26.08 16.45
C CYS A 311 6.71 25.31 17.62
N SER A 312 5.38 25.15 17.61
CA SER A 312 4.65 24.38 18.62
C SER A 312 5.08 22.90 18.63
N ILE A 313 5.17 22.25 17.47
CA ILE A 313 5.64 20.87 17.36
C ILE A 313 7.11 20.73 17.82
N CYS A 314 7.96 21.67 17.42
CA CYS A 314 9.36 21.66 17.89
C CYS A 314 9.43 21.80 19.41
N ALA A 315 8.67 22.71 20.02
CA ALA A 315 8.60 22.90 21.46
C ALA A 315 8.05 21.65 22.19
N GLU A 316 7.01 20.99 21.65
CA GLU A 316 6.49 19.71 22.18
C GLU A 316 7.62 18.66 22.29
N LYS A 317 8.54 18.64 21.36
CA LYS A 317 9.71 17.73 21.35
C LYS A 317 10.95 18.33 22.00
N SER A 318 10.80 19.41 22.77
CA SER A 318 11.90 20.12 23.45
C SER A 318 13.00 20.62 22.50
N CYS A 319 12.63 20.89 21.26
CA CYS A 319 13.51 21.52 20.26
C CYS A 319 13.14 22.99 20.10
N THR A 320 14.13 23.84 19.76
CA THR A 320 13.89 25.26 19.50
C THR A 320 14.12 25.56 18.03
N ALA A 321 13.06 25.85 17.29
CA ALA A 321 13.14 26.38 15.93
C ALA A 321 13.15 27.91 15.98
N VAL A 322 14.07 28.51 15.24
CA VAL A 322 14.23 29.98 15.16
C VAL A 322 14.40 30.44 13.72
N PRO A 323 13.91 31.63 13.34
CA PRO A 323 14.12 32.17 12.00
C PRO A 323 15.60 32.52 11.75
N LEU A 324 16.01 32.45 10.50
CA LEU A 324 17.34 32.88 10.05
C LEU A 324 17.33 34.39 9.78
N ASP A 325 17.39 35.22 10.84
CA ASP A 325 17.38 36.67 10.74
C ASP A 325 18.45 37.16 9.76
N TYR A 326 18.06 37.92 8.72
CA TYR A 326 18.90 38.45 7.63
C TYR A 326 19.67 37.43 6.80
N ARG A 327 19.39 36.14 6.94
CA ARG A 327 20.05 35.03 6.22
C ARG A 327 19.04 34.10 5.50
N GLN A 328 17.87 34.62 5.17
CA GLN A 328 16.82 33.85 4.53
C GLN A 328 17.24 33.30 3.15
N ARG A 329 18.06 34.07 2.40
CA ARG A 329 18.58 33.63 1.10
C ARG A 329 19.50 32.42 1.23
N GLU A 330 20.42 32.42 2.19
CA GLU A 330 21.31 31.31 2.49
C GLU A 330 20.51 30.10 2.99
N GLY A 331 19.50 30.32 3.83
CA GLY A 331 18.57 29.32 4.29
C GLY A 331 17.83 28.66 3.13
N PHE A 332 17.16 29.45 2.30
CA PHE A 332 16.42 28.95 1.14
C PHE A 332 17.32 28.16 0.18
N ASN A 333 18.50 28.66 -0.18
CA ASN A 333 19.42 27.92 -1.03
C ASN A 333 19.88 26.59 -0.41
N SER A 334 19.94 26.50 0.91
CA SER A 334 20.31 25.28 1.62
C SER A 334 19.14 24.29 1.74
N THR A 335 17.89 24.73 1.64
CA THR A 335 16.75 23.80 1.64
C THR A 335 16.56 23.10 0.29
N LEU A 336 17.06 23.67 -0.80
CA LEU A 336 16.99 23.05 -2.12
C LEU A 336 17.82 21.76 -2.16
N PRO A 337 17.38 20.68 -2.83
CA PRO A 337 18.09 19.39 -2.90
C PRO A 337 19.32 19.46 -3.83
N LEU A 338 20.25 20.36 -3.48
CA LEU A 338 21.48 20.61 -4.22
C LEU A 338 22.72 20.01 -3.56
N GLY A 339 22.60 19.46 -2.35
CA GLY A 339 23.74 18.95 -1.57
C GLY A 339 24.72 20.05 -1.18
N LYS A 340 24.22 21.23 -0.83
CA LYS A 340 25.02 22.37 -0.41
C LYS A 340 24.38 23.06 0.78
N ASN A 341 25.15 23.20 1.86
CA ASN A 341 24.77 23.99 3.03
C ASN A 341 25.52 25.32 3.02
N SER A 342 24.81 26.42 2.96
CA SER A 342 25.34 27.79 3.02
C SER A 342 25.14 28.43 4.40
N VAL A 343 24.52 27.71 5.34
CA VAL A 343 24.27 28.15 6.73
C VAL A 343 25.36 27.60 7.63
N ASP A 344 26.14 28.51 8.27
CA ASP A 344 27.27 28.11 9.12
C ASP A 344 26.87 27.64 10.52
N ILE A 345 25.59 27.60 10.84
CA ILE A 345 25.06 27.09 12.11
C ILE A 345 25.01 25.58 12.05
N GLN A 346 25.99 24.94 12.69
CA GLN A 346 26.12 23.48 12.66
C GLN A 346 26.20 22.94 14.09
N ARG A 347 25.60 21.80 14.34
CA ARG A 347 25.70 21.05 15.59
C ARG A 347 26.50 19.77 15.38
N THR A 348 27.31 19.40 16.35
CA THR A 348 28.05 18.14 16.32
C THR A 348 27.22 17.05 16.99
N GLN A 349 27.01 15.95 16.29
CA GLN A 349 26.18 14.80 16.73
C GLN A 349 26.92 13.48 16.50
N THR A 350 26.64 12.45 17.30
CA THR A 350 27.09 11.08 17.04
C THR A 350 26.21 10.42 15.95
N THR A 351 26.63 9.27 15.42
CA THR A 351 25.83 8.49 14.44
C THR A 351 24.42 8.25 14.97
N GLY A 352 24.26 7.75 16.18
CA GLY A 352 22.95 7.47 16.76
C GLY A 352 22.08 8.72 16.89
N SER A 353 22.66 9.87 17.27
CA SER A 353 21.92 11.14 17.35
C SER A 353 21.54 11.68 15.97
N ALA A 354 22.40 11.54 14.96
CA ALA A 354 22.11 11.94 13.59
C ALA A 354 21.06 11.01 12.93
N ALA A 355 21.08 9.72 13.27
CA ALA A 355 20.13 8.73 12.75
C ALA A 355 18.70 8.92 13.28
N VAL A 356 18.50 9.71 14.34
CA VAL A 356 17.14 10.09 14.80
C VAL A 356 16.36 10.85 13.71
N PHE A 357 17.05 11.51 12.79
CA PHE A 357 16.46 12.15 11.62
C PHE A 357 16.27 11.17 10.45
N ILE A 358 15.99 9.91 10.75
CA ILE A 358 15.65 8.90 9.76
C ILE A 358 14.45 9.37 8.91
N PRO A 359 14.53 9.29 7.56
CA PRO A 359 13.50 9.87 6.70
C PRO A 359 12.21 9.04 6.59
N PHE A 360 12.10 7.93 7.33
CA PHE A 360 10.92 7.08 7.32
C PHE A 360 9.86 7.61 8.29
N THR A 361 8.83 8.22 7.74
CA THR A 361 7.71 8.83 8.48
C THR A 361 6.45 7.99 8.31
N THR A 362 5.27 8.60 8.31
CA THR A 362 4.01 7.92 8.03
C THR A 362 4.01 7.42 6.59
N GLN A 363 3.78 6.11 6.41
CA GLN A 363 3.74 5.50 5.10
C GLN A 363 2.48 5.95 4.35
N GLU A 364 2.66 6.38 3.10
CA GLU A 364 1.59 6.84 2.22
C GLU A 364 1.42 5.90 1.03
N LEU A 365 0.18 5.78 0.56
CA LEU A 365 -0.16 5.11 -0.69
C LEU A 365 -0.85 6.12 -1.61
N TYR A 366 -0.08 6.76 -2.46
CA TYR A 366 -0.58 7.71 -3.43
C TYR A 366 0.00 7.42 -4.81
N GLN A 367 -0.84 6.89 -5.69
CA GLN A 367 -0.49 6.59 -7.09
C GLN A 367 -1.45 7.32 -8.02
N SER A 368 -0.92 8.10 -8.96
CA SER A 368 -1.73 8.74 -10.00
C SER A 368 -2.51 7.71 -10.81
N GLY A 369 -3.80 7.95 -11.04
CA GLY A 369 -4.69 7.01 -11.71
C GLY A 369 -5.02 5.75 -10.88
N GLY A 370 -4.68 5.73 -9.60
CA GLY A 370 -5.07 4.68 -8.68
C GLY A 370 -6.54 4.75 -8.28
N MET A 371 -7.07 3.65 -7.76
CA MET A 371 -8.41 3.60 -7.16
C MET A 371 -8.37 4.14 -5.73
N TYR A 372 -9.43 4.81 -5.33
CA TYR A 372 -9.58 5.34 -3.97
C TYR A 372 -9.97 4.23 -2.97
N TYR A 373 -9.21 4.08 -1.88
CA TYR A 373 -9.45 3.08 -0.83
C TYR A 373 -9.83 3.66 0.54
N GLY A 374 -9.89 4.98 0.69
CA GLY A 374 -10.19 5.65 1.96
C GLY A 374 -9.14 6.69 2.33
N LEU A 375 -9.11 7.05 3.60
CA LEU A 375 -8.12 7.95 4.19
C LEU A 375 -7.15 7.15 5.04
N ASN A 376 -5.88 7.53 5.01
CA ASN A 376 -4.87 7.03 5.94
C ASN A 376 -5.24 7.43 7.37
N ALA A 377 -5.37 6.47 8.28
CA ALA A 377 -5.79 6.76 9.65
C ALA A 377 -4.75 7.58 10.46
N LEU A 378 -3.50 7.65 10.00
CA LEU A 378 -2.41 8.40 10.64
C LEU A 378 -2.30 9.82 10.09
N SER A 379 -2.10 9.97 8.78
CA SER A 379 -1.84 11.25 8.13
C SER A 379 -3.11 11.95 7.64
N ARG A 380 -4.24 11.26 7.60
CA ARG A 380 -5.49 11.72 6.99
C ARG A 380 -5.45 11.90 5.48
N ASN A 381 -4.32 11.61 4.83
CA ASN A 381 -4.19 11.67 3.38
C ASN A 381 -5.05 10.61 2.67
N MET A 382 -5.52 10.94 1.47
CA MET A 382 -6.26 9.99 0.64
C MET A 382 -5.37 8.85 0.16
N ILE A 383 -5.89 7.63 0.23
CA ILE A 383 -5.24 6.43 -0.27
C ILE A 383 -5.69 6.18 -1.70
N PHE A 384 -4.75 6.31 -2.65
CA PHE A 384 -4.92 5.93 -4.04
C PHE A 384 -3.91 4.87 -4.43
N PHE A 385 -4.41 3.76 -4.93
CA PHE A 385 -3.56 2.62 -5.22
C PHE A 385 -4.07 1.84 -6.43
N ASN A 386 -3.14 1.32 -7.24
CA ASN A 386 -3.45 0.50 -8.39
C ASN A 386 -2.97 -0.93 -8.18
N ARG A 387 -3.90 -1.85 -7.97
CA ARG A 387 -3.59 -3.28 -7.77
C ARG A 387 -2.85 -3.92 -8.94
N TYR A 388 -2.99 -3.39 -10.16
CA TYR A 388 -2.23 -3.88 -11.32
C TYR A 388 -0.73 -3.68 -11.19
N SER A 389 -0.28 -2.74 -10.35
CA SER A 389 1.14 -2.50 -10.10
C SER A 389 1.79 -3.55 -9.21
N LEU A 390 1.00 -4.38 -8.54
CA LEU A 390 1.50 -5.44 -7.66
C LEU A 390 2.07 -6.61 -8.45
N LYS A 391 3.04 -7.29 -7.83
CA LYS A 391 3.61 -8.52 -8.39
C LYS A 391 2.60 -9.67 -8.38
N ALA A 392 1.80 -9.77 -7.32
CA ALA A 392 0.68 -10.70 -7.18
C ALA A 392 -0.59 -9.91 -6.84
N PRO A 393 -1.38 -9.45 -7.85
CA PRO A 393 -2.54 -8.59 -7.63
C PRO A 393 -3.72 -9.30 -6.95
N ASN A 394 -3.57 -10.59 -6.65
CA ASN A 394 -4.55 -11.37 -5.91
C ASN A 394 -4.85 -10.72 -4.56
N GLY A 395 -6.10 -10.66 -4.17
CA GLY A 395 -6.52 -9.94 -2.98
C GLY A 395 -7.37 -10.75 -2.01
N VAL A 396 -7.28 -10.41 -0.73
CA VAL A 396 -8.11 -11.00 0.32
C VAL A 396 -8.73 -9.89 1.15
N ILE A 397 -10.04 -9.97 1.41
CA ILE A 397 -10.77 -9.06 2.30
C ILE A 397 -11.26 -9.87 3.50
N LEU A 398 -10.74 -9.52 4.68
CA LEU A 398 -11.00 -10.22 5.94
C LEU A 398 -11.74 -9.30 6.92
N GLY A 399 -12.68 -9.86 7.68
CA GLY A 399 -13.32 -9.10 8.76
C GLY A 399 -14.55 -9.79 9.33
N THR A 400 -14.88 -9.46 10.57
CA THR A 400 -16.09 -9.94 11.24
C THR A 400 -17.38 -9.45 10.55
N PRO A 401 -18.53 -10.09 10.79
CA PRO A 401 -19.82 -9.59 10.32
C PRO A 401 -20.03 -8.12 10.76
N GLY A 402 -20.57 -7.28 9.88
CA GLY A 402 -20.80 -5.87 10.14
C GLY A 402 -19.57 -4.96 10.11
N SER A 403 -18.37 -5.48 9.86
CA SER A 403 -17.13 -4.67 9.74
C SER A 403 -17.03 -3.84 8.46
N GLY A 404 -17.89 -4.10 7.45
CA GLY A 404 -17.91 -3.38 6.17
C GLY A 404 -17.21 -4.10 5.01
N LYS A 405 -16.97 -5.42 5.09
CA LYS A 405 -16.33 -6.22 4.01
C LYS A 405 -17.02 -6.07 2.66
N SER A 406 -18.31 -6.41 2.63
CA SER A 406 -19.11 -6.37 1.40
C SER A 406 -19.19 -4.94 0.84
N PHE A 407 -19.25 -3.93 1.72
CA PHE A 407 -19.21 -2.52 1.32
C PHE A 407 -17.89 -2.17 0.64
N ALA A 408 -16.75 -2.57 1.24
CA ALA A 408 -15.41 -2.31 0.70
C ALA A 408 -15.20 -3.04 -0.65
N ALA A 409 -15.64 -4.30 -0.76
CA ALA A 409 -15.59 -5.05 -2.01
C ALA A 409 -16.44 -4.39 -3.10
N LYS A 410 -17.68 -4.02 -2.79
CA LYS A 410 -18.59 -3.34 -3.72
C LYS A 410 -18.03 -1.99 -4.18
N ARG A 411 -17.38 -1.24 -3.29
CA ARG A 411 -16.73 0.02 -3.66
C ARG A 411 -15.58 -0.20 -4.65
N GLU A 412 -14.74 -1.24 -4.44
CA GLU A 412 -13.68 -1.58 -5.40
C GLU A 412 -14.28 -1.98 -6.75
N MET A 413 -15.32 -2.82 -6.78
CA MET A 413 -16.05 -3.22 -8.01
C MET A 413 -16.58 -2.00 -8.76
N ILE A 414 -17.22 -1.06 -8.06
CA ILE A 414 -17.75 0.18 -8.64
C ILE A 414 -16.60 1.02 -9.21
N ASN A 415 -15.49 1.17 -8.48
CA ASN A 415 -14.32 1.89 -8.98
C ASN A 415 -13.77 1.25 -10.27
N VAL A 416 -13.68 -0.08 -10.33
CA VAL A 416 -13.25 -0.82 -11.53
C VAL A 416 -14.19 -0.55 -12.71
N LEU A 417 -15.50 -0.70 -12.49
CA LEU A 417 -16.51 -0.50 -13.54
C LEU A 417 -16.52 0.93 -14.08
N LEU A 418 -16.29 1.93 -13.23
CA LEU A 418 -16.29 3.34 -13.62
C LEU A 418 -14.97 3.78 -14.26
N SER A 419 -13.83 3.20 -13.86
CA SER A 419 -12.49 3.62 -14.31
C SER A 419 -12.02 2.91 -15.58
N ASP A 420 -12.37 1.63 -15.77
CA ASP A 420 -11.95 0.84 -16.93
C ASP A 420 -13.16 0.25 -17.68
N PRO A 421 -13.60 0.87 -18.77
CA PRO A 421 -14.74 0.38 -19.57
C PRO A 421 -14.52 -1.03 -20.16
N ASN A 422 -13.27 -1.46 -20.28
CA ASN A 422 -12.92 -2.78 -20.84
C ASN A 422 -12.78 -3.86 -19.78
N ALA A 423 -12.71 -3.51 -18.50
CA ALA A 423 -12.63 -4.48 -17.42
C ALA A 423 -13.94 -5.24 -17.25
N GLU A 424 -13.83 -6.50 -16.95
CA GLU A 424 -14.97 -7.36 -16.58
C GLU A 424 -14.94 -7.70 -15.10
N VAL A 425 -16.10 -7.72 -14.48
CA VAL A 425 -16.28 -8.04 -13.05
C VAL A 425 -17.19 -9.25 -12.93
N LEU A 426 -16.66 -10.33 -12.36
CA LEU A 426 -17.37 -11.59 -12.16
C LEU A 426 -17.44 -11.90 -10.66
N ILE A 427 -18.64 -12.18 -10.15
CA ILE A 427 -18.91 -12.30 -8.72
C ILE A 427 -19.56 -13.64 -8.41
N ILE A 428 -19.01 -14.39 -7.45
CA ILE A 428 -19.66 -15.56 -6.84
C ILE A 428 -20.32 -15.10 -5.55
N ASP A 429 -21.64 -15.17 -5.48
CA ASP A 429 -22.48 -14.61 -4.43
C ASP A 429 -23.30 -15.70 -3.71
N PRO A 430 -22.77 -16.31 -2.63
CA PRO A 430 -23.51 -17.31 -1.86
C PRO A 430 -24.50 -16.71 -0.85
N GLU A 431 -24.53 -15.40 -0.64
CA GLU A 431 -25.40 -14.74 0.34
C GLU A 431 -26.38 -13.74 -0.27
N ARG A 432 -26.36 -13.53 -1.59
CA ARG A 432 -27.22 -12.61 -2.37
C ARG A 432 -27.05 -11.15 -1.95
N GLU A 433 -25.82 -10.71 -1.83
CA GLU A 433 -25.50 -9.34 -1.43
C GLU A 433 -25.26 -8.38 -2.61
N TYR A 434 -24.96 -8.89 -3.82
CA TYR A 434 -24.48 -8.09 -4.96
C TYR A 434 -25.55 -7.76 -6.00
N THR A 435 -26.80 -8.11 -5.77
CA THR A 435 -27.93 -7.85 -6.70
C THR A 435 -28.11 -6.37 -7.02
N ALA A 436 -27.90 -5.47 -6.04
CA ALA A 436 -28.04 -4.03 -6.24
C ALA A 436 -27.02 -3.47 -7.24
N ILE A 437 -25.76 -3.94 -7.20
CA ILE A 437 -24.72 -3.57 -8.16
C ILE A 437 -25.06 -4.09 -9.56
N ALA A 438 -25.46 -5.34 -9.69
CA ALA A 438 -25.88 -5.90 -10.98
C ALA A 438 -26.97 -5.03 -11.62
N LYS A 439 -27.99 -4.65 -10.87
CA LYS A 439 -29.07 -3.78 -11.37
C LYS A 439 -28.57 -2.38 -11.73
N GLY A 440 -27.74 -1.76 -10.89
CA GLY A 440 -27.25 -0.40 -11.09
C GLY A 440 -26.33 -0.24 -12.31
N PHE A 441 -25.57 -1.28 -12.63
CA PHE A 441 -24.61 -1.30 -13.76
C PHE A 441 -25.08 -2.13 -14.95
N HIS A 442 -26.37 -2.43 -15.04
CA HIS A 442 -26.96 -3.24 -16.14
C HIS A 442 -26.24 -4.58 -16.35
N GLY A 443 -25.75 -5.17 -15.26
CA GLY A 443 -25.10 -6.47 -15.24
C GLY A 443 -26.11 -7.62 -15.22
N GLU A 444 -25.62 -8.82 -15.49
CA GLU A 444 -26.42 -10.05 -15.44
C GLU A 444 -26.43 -10.62 -14.02
N HIS A 445 -27.61 -10.94 -13.50
CA HIS A 445 -27.78 -11.61 -12.21
C HIS A 445 -28.33 -13.03 -12.46
N ILE A 446 -27.45 -14.02 -12.38
CA ILE A 446 -27.73 -15.43 -12.65
C ILE A 446 -28.06 -16.11 -11.33
N HIS A 447 -29.34 -16.34 -11.08
CA HIS A 447 -29.83 -17.07 -9.92
C HIS A 447 -29.82 -18.57 -10.20
N ILE A 448 -29.01 -19.33 -9.46
CA ILE A 448 -28.87 -20.80 -9.60
C ILE A 448 -29.48 -21.46 -8.36
N SER A 449 -30.49 -22.29 -8.55
CA SER A 449 -31.10 -23.08 -7.49
C SER A 449 -31.64 -24.40 -8.06
N ALA A 450 -31.91 -25.37 -7.22
CA ALA A 450 -32.46 -26.66 -7.66
C ALA A 450 -33.75 -26.56 -8.48
N GLY A 451 -34.54 -25.50 -8.29
CA GLY A 451 -35.78 -25.25 -9.02
C GLY A 451 -35.68 -24.11 -10.05
N SER A 452 -34.52 -23.54 -10.30
CA SER A 452 -34.35 -22.45 -11.27
C SER A 452 -34.39 -22.97 -12.71
N LYS A 453 -34.72 -22.06 -13.66
CA LYS A 453 -34.63 -22.33 -15.09
C LYS A 453 -33.31 -21.86 -15.69
N ASN A 454 -32.38 -21.35 -14.84
CA ASN A 454 -31.06 -20.94 -15.23
C ASN A 454 -30.11 -22.11 -15.06
N PHE A 455 -29.44 -22.49 -16.11
CA PHE A 455 -28.54 -23.64 -16.14
C PHE A 455 -27.15 -23.23 -16.57
N ILE A 456 -26.16 -23.82 -15.95
CA ILE A 456 -24.74 -23.73 -16.32
C ILE A 456 -24.22 -25.14 -16.52
N ASN A 457 -23.73 -25.42 -17.73
CA ASN A 457 -23.18 -26.71 -18.08
C ASN A 457 -21.74 -26.86 -17.56
N PRO A 458 -21.44 -27.77 -16.62
CA PRO A 458 -20.08 -28.00 -16.15
C PRO A 458 -19.14 -28.55 -17.22
N MET A 459 -19.71 -29.03 -18.34
CA MET A 459 -18.95 -29.55 -19.48
C MET A 459 -18.61 -28.46 -20.51
N ASP A 460 -18.98 -27.18 -20.30
CA ASP A 460 -18.62 -26.12 -21.24
C ASP A 460 -17.09 -25.96 -21.35
N ILE A 461 -16.61 -25.89 -22.59
CA ILE A 461 -15.19 -25.74 -22.93
C ILE A 461 -15.05 -24.77 -24.09
N THR A 462 -13.94 -24.03 -24.10
CA THR A 462 -13.59 -23.11 -25.18
C THR A 462 -12.25 -23.48 -25.81
N ASP A 463 -11.99 -23.05 -27.04
CA ASP A 463 -10.74 -23.34 -27.75
C ASP A 463 -9.52 -22.82 -27.02
N ASN A 464 -9.66 -21.78 -26.19
CA ASN A 464 -8.59 -21.14 -25.43
C ASN A 464 -8.56 -21.61 -23.95
N TYR A 465 -9.19 -22.72 -23.61
CA TYR A 465 -9.27 -23.20 -22.22
C TYR A 465 -7.92 -23.56 -21.61
N ALA A 466 -6.96 -23.91 -22.43
CA ALA A 466 -5.58 -24.15 -22.06
C ALA A 466 -4.60 -23.31 -22.91
N ASP A 467 -3.43 -22.98 -22.37
CA ASP A 467 -2.37 -22.21 -23.07
C ASP A 467 -1.62 -23.11 -24.07
N ASP A 468 -0.84 -24.05 -23.51
CA ASP A 468 0.03 -24.98 -24.25
C ASP A 468 -0.39 -26.44 -24.01
N ASP A 469 -1.35 -26.67 -23.08
CA ASP A 469 -1.87 -27.99 -22.71
C ASP A 469 -3.09 -28.34 -23.57
N ASP A 470 -3.45 -29.63 -23.58
CA ASP A 470 -4.69 -30.09 -24.21
C ASP A 470 -5.89 -29.57 -23.39
N PRO A 471 -6.80 -28.75 -23.99
CA PRO A 471 -8.02 -28.28 -23.32
C PRO A 471 -8.86 -29.39 -22.72
N LEU A 472 -8.91 -30.54 -23.37
CA LEU A 472 -9.66 -31.69 -22.88
C LEU A 472 -9.03 -32.32 -21.64
N MET A 473 -7.71 -32.32 -21.52
CA MET A 473 -7.01 -32.83 -20.33
C MET A 473 -7.36 -32.02 -19.08
N LEU A 474 -7.30 -30.68 -19.16
CA LEU A 474 -7.67 -29.82 -18.06
C LEU A 474 -9.16 -29.94 -17.71
N LYS A 475 -10.01 -30.08 -18.71
CA LYS A 475 -11.44 -30.28 -18.50
C LYS A 475 -11.75 -31.63 -17.84
N ALA A 476 -11.03 -32.70 -18.22
CA ALA A 476 -11.14 -33.99 -17.59
C ALA A 476 -10.72 -33.96 -16.12
N GLU A 477 -9.71 -33.17 -15.77
CA GLU A 477 -9.27 -32.93 -14.38
C GLU A 477 -10.36 -32.19 -13.58
N PHE A 478 -10.99 -31.17 -14.16
CA PHE A 478 -12.14 -30.51 -13.55
C PHE A 478 -13.32 -31.48 -13.31
N VAL A 479 -13.69 -32.27 -14.34
CA VAL A 479 -14.76 -33.24 -14.21
C VAL A 479 -14.44 -34.28 -13.16
N LEU A 480 -13.20 -34.74 -13.09
CA LEU A 480 -12.74 -35.65 -12.04
C LEU A 480 -12.93 -35.03 -10.64
N THR A 481 -12.49 -33.79 -10.44
CA THR A 481 -12.67 -33.06 -9.19
C THR A 481 -14.15 -32.92 -8.82
N MET A 482 -15.01 -32.64 -9.80
CA MET A 482 -16.44 -32.54 -9.62
C MET A 482 -17.06 -33.90 -9.18
N VAL A 483 -16.69 -35.00 -9.83
CA VAL A 483 -17.20 -36.35 -9.49
C VAL A 483 -16.66 -36.76 -8.10
N GLU A 484 -15.42 -36.47 -7.77
CA GLU A 484 -14.88 -36.73 -6.43
C GLU A 484 -15.65 -35.97 -5.34
N LEU A 485 -16.02 -34.72 -5.60
CA LEU A 485 -16.82 -33.92 -4.66
C LEU A 485 -18.22 -34.48 -4.46
N LEU A 486 -18.83 -35.04 -5.53
CA LEU A 486 -20.19 -35.59 -5.51
C LEU A 486 -20.28 -36.96 -4.86
N VAL A 487 -19.35 -37.86 -5.18
CA VAL A 487 -19.45 -39.28 -4.84
C VAL A 487 -18.26 -39.88 -4.14
N GLY A 488 -17.12 -39.20 -4.10
CA GLY A 488 -15.85 -39.71 -3.52
C GLY A 488 -15.85 -39.86 -1.99
N GLY A 489 -16.79 -39.27 -1.28
CA GLY A 489 -16.85 -39.32 0.17
C GLY A 489 -15.56 -38.77 0.83
N LYS A 490 -15.17 -39.34 1.98
CA LYS A 490 -13.91 -38.93 2.70
C LYS A 490 -12.65 -39.58 2.12
N ALA A 491 -12.76 -40.70 1.42
CA ALA A 491 -11.62 -41.44 0.90
C ALA A 491 -11.23 -41.03 -0.53
N GLY A 492 -12.06 -40.24 -1.20
CA GLY A 492 -11.91 -39.92 -2.64
C GLY A 492 -12.23 -41.10 -3.53
N LEU A 493 -12.00 -40.93 -4.84
CA LEU A 493 -12.11 -41.99 -5.84
C LEU A 493 -10.86 -42.87 -5.86
N THR A 494 -11.02 -44.15 -6.05
CA THR A 494 -9.90 -45.07 -6.30
C THR A 494 -9.21 -44.77 -7.63
N ALA A 495 -7.99 -45.26 -7.82
CA ALA A 495 -7.24 -45.07 -9.06
C ALA A 495 -7.98 -45.63 -10.28
N GLY A 496 -8.72 -46.75 -10.12
CA GLY A 496 -9.57 -47.34 -11.16
C GLY A 496 -10.73 -46.42 -11.54
N GLU A 497 -11.48 -45.93 -10.54
CA GLU A 497 -12.60 -45.00 -10.75
C GLU A 497 -12.15 -43.70 -11.41
N ARG A 498 -10.99 -43.14 -11.00
CA ARG A 498 -10.38 -41.95 -11.65
C ARG A 498 -10.12 -42.21 -13.15
N SER A 499 -9.54 -43.35 -13.49
CA SER A 499 -9.28 -43.72 -14.87
C SER A 499 -10.56 -43.86 -15.69
N ILE A 500 -11.62 -44.44 -15.10
CA ILE A 500 -12.93 -44.57 -15.72
C ILE A 500 -13.57 -43.20 -15.98
N VAL A 501 -13.54 -42.29 -14.99
CA VAL A 501 -14.11 -40.92 -15.12
C VAL A 501 -13.36 -40.15 -16.21
N SER A 502 -12.03 -40.18 -16.22
CA SER A 502 -11.21 -39.49 -17.23
C SER A 502 -11.48 -40.03 -18.64
N ARG A 503 -11.56 -41.35 -18.81
CA ARG A 503 -11.90 -41.99 -20.08
C ARG A 503 -13.31 -41.63 -20.53
N ALA A 504 -14.31 -41.72 -19.66
CA ALA A 504 -15.67 -41.35 -19.96
C ALA A 504 -15.81 -39.87 -20.37
N CYS A 505 -15.09 -38.97 -19.70
CA CYS A 505 -15.00 -37.55 -20.07
C CYS A 505 -14.48 -37.40 -21.51
N THR A 506 -13.35 -38.02 -21.84
CA THR A 506 -12.74 -37.96 -23.19
C THR A 506 -13.69 -38.47 -24.26
N LEU A 507 -14.36 -39.60 -24.01
CA LEU A 507 -15.31 -40.17 -24.95
C LEU A 507 -16.54 -39.27 -25.16
N SER A 508 -17.02 -38.59 -24.13
CA SER A 508 -18.15 -37.68 -24.22
C SER A 508 -17.90 -36.51 -25.20
N TYR A 509 -16.70 -36.02 -25.28
CA TYR A 509 -16.32 -34.93 -26.20
C TYR A 509 -16.00 -35.40 -27.62
N GLN A 510 -15.84 -36.68 -27.86
CA GLN A 510 -15.39 -37.19 -29.15
C GLN A 510 -16.24 -36.73 -30.34
N LYS A 511 -17.58 -36.70 -30.20
CA LYS A 511 -18.48 -36.20 -31.24
C LYS A 511 -18.32 -34.69 -31.47
N TYR A 512 -18.20 -33.92 -30.41
CA TYR A 512 -18.03 -32.48 -30.47
C TYR A 512 -16.75 -32.10 -31.20
N PHE A 513 -15.61 -32.69 -30.84
CA PHE A 513 -14.33 -32.39 -31.50
C PHE A 513 -14.23 -32.90 -32.95
N ALA A 514 -15.03 -33.93 -33.30
CA ALA A 514 -15.10 -34.40 -34.68
C ALA A 514 -15.80 -33.38 -35.61
N ASP A 515 -16.87 -32.75 -35.16
CA ASP A 515 -17.59 -31.71 -35.91
C ASP A 515 -18.33 -30.74 -34.93
N PRO A 516 -17.64 -29.66 -34.43
CA PRO A 516 -18.21 -28.72 -33.49
C PRO A 516 -19.45 -27.93 -34.02
N LYS A 517 -19.61 -27.87 -35.35
CA LYS A 517 -20.77 -27.20 -35.96
C LYS A 517 -22.04 -28.07 -35.96
N LYS A 518 -21.85 -29.37 -35.94
CA LYS A 518 -22.95 -30.34 -35.98
C LYS A 518 -23.39 -30.84 -34.63
N TYR A 519 -22.44 -31.03 -33.72
CA TYR A 519 -22.68 -31.55 -32.38
C TYR A 519 -22.46 -30.49 -31.34
N PRO A 520 -23.39 -30.24 -30.41
CA PRO A 520 -23.18 -29.29 -29.31
C PRO A 520 -22.15 -29.84 -28.33
N ILE A 521 -21.64 -28.94 -27.43
CA ILE A 521 -20.83 -29.34 -26.29
C ILE A 521 -21.63 -30.35 -25.45
N PRO A 522 -21.03 -31.49 -25.03
CA PRO A 522 -21.73 -32.48 -24.23
C PRO A 522 -22.20 -31.88 -22.89
N THR A 523 -23.27 -32.47 -22.36
CA THR A 523 -23.78 -32.16 -21.01
C THR A 523 -23.30 -33.20 -20.00
N LEU A 524 -23.53 -32.94 -18.71
CA LEU A 524 -23.29 -33.95 -17.67
C LEU A 524 -24.15 -35.23 -17.90
N LYS A 525 -25.31 -35.11 -18.57
CA LYS A 525 -26.13 -36.23 -18.97
C LYS A 525 -25.45 -37.09 -20.04
N ASP A 526 -24.83 -36.47 -21.04
CA ASP A 526 -24.07 -37.20 -22.07
C ASP A 526 -22.88 -37.95 -21.44
N PHE A 527 -22.17 -37.31 -20.50
CA PHE A 527 -21.12 -37.96 -19.71
C PHE A 527 -21.65 -39.19 -18.95
N TYR A 528 -22.79 -39.03 -18.28
CA TYR A 528 -23.43 -40.11 -17.53
C TYR A 528 -23.81 -41.32 -18.43
N GLU A 529 -24.37 -41.10 -19.61
CA GLU A 529 -24.67 -42.18 -20.53
C GLU A 529 -23.40 -42.90 -20.99
N VAL A 530 -22.34 -42.17 -21.34
CA VAL A 530 -21.04 -42.76 -21.66
C VAL A 530 -20.45 -43.54 -20.47
N LEU A 531 -20.63 -43.07 -19.25
CA LEU A 531 -20.17 -43.77 -18.05
C LEU A 531 -20.93 -45.11 -17.84
N LYS A 532 -22.23 -45.15 -18.09
CA LYS A 532 -23.07 -46.37 -18.00
C LYS A 532 -22.64 -47.42 -19.02
N GLU A 533 -22.19 -47.03 -20.18
CA GLU A 533 -21.74 -47.93 -21.25
C GLU A 533 -20.36 -48.58 -20.98
N GLN A 534 -19.63 -48.10 -19.96
CA GLN A 534 -18.34 -48.71 -19.62
C GLN A 534 -18.52 -50.14 -19.05
N PRO A 535 -17.62 -51.07 -19.38
CA PRO A 535 -17.77 -52.48 -19.02
C PRO A 535 -17.56 -52.77 -17.52
N GLU A 536 -16.82 -51.91 -16.81
CA GLU A 536 -16.36 -52.13 -15.43
C GLU A 536 -17.56 -52.00 -14.43
N GLN A 537 -17.51 -52.79 -13.36
CA GLN A 537 -18.51 -52.74 -12.31
C GLN A 537 -18.46 -51.41 -11.52
N GLU A 538 -17.30 -50.88 -11.36
CA GLU A 538 -17.02 -49.56 -10.73
C GLU A 538 -17.71 -48.42 -11.50
N ALA A 539 -17.73 -48.51 -12.85
CA ALA A 539 -18.42 -47.53 -13.69
C ALA A 539 -19.94 -47.53 -13.43
N LYS A 540 -20.54 -48.72 -13.25
CA LYS A 540 -21.95 -48.82 -12.91
C LYS A 540 -22.27 -48.30 -11.52
N SER A 541 -21.37 -48.51 -10.55
CA SER A 541 -21.50 -47.98 -9.19
C SER A 541 -21.43 -46.47 -9.18
N LEU A 542 -20.48 -45.89 -9.92
CA LEU A 542 -20.34 -44.45 -10.09
C LEU A 542 -21.58 -43.85 -10.78
N ALA A 543 -22.06 -44.46 -11.85
CA ALA A 543 -23.28 -44.02 -12.55
C ALA A 543 -24.47 -44.00 -11.60
N LEU A 544 -24.70 -45.07 -10.83
CA LEU A 544 -25.78 -45.13 -9.84
C LEU A 544 -25.67 -44.00 -8.81
N SER A 545 -24.46 -43.69 -8.37
CA SER A 545 -24.23 -42.60 -7.40
C SER A 545 -24.45 -41.20 -7.98
N LEU A 546 -24.28 -41.05 -9.31
CA LEU A 546 -24.48 -39.78 -10.01
C LEU A 546 -25.93 -39.57 -10.46
N GLU A 547 -26.77 -40.61 -10.47
CA GLU A 547 -28.16 -40.56 -10.99
C GLU A 547 -29.00 -39.44 -10.38
N LEU A 548 -28.84 -39.17 -9.09
CA LEU A 548 -29.51 -38.09 -8.36
C LEU A 548 -29.26 -36.71 -8.97
N TYR A 549 -28.08 -36.50 -9.53
CA TYR A 549 -27.63 -35.24 -10.11
C TYR A 549 -27.93 -35.10 -11.61
N ILE A 550 -28.37 -36.16 -12.25
CA ILE A 550 -28.66 -36.20 -13.69
C ILE A 550 -30.14 -36.10 -13.97
N ASP A 551 -30.90 -37.04 -13.48
CA ASP A 551 -32.37 -37.18 -13.70
C ASP A 551 -33.20 -37.00 -12.41
N GLY A 552 -32.52 -36.76 -11.27
CA GLY A 552 -33.14 -36.55 -9.96
C GLY A 552 -33.47 -35.09 -9.64
N THR A 553 -33.79 -34.83 -8.38
CA THR A 553 -34.18 -33.49 -7.88
C THR A 553 -33.03 -32.48 -7.87
N LEU A 554 -31.79 -32.92 -8.10
CA LEU A 554 -30.58 -32.10 -8.09
C LEU A 554 -29.98 -31.91 -9.50
N SER A 555 -30.77 -32.03 -10.56
CA SER A 555 -30.33 -32.04 -11.96
C SER A 555 -30.03 -30.67 -12.58
N VAL A 556 -29.91 -29.61 -11.77
CA VAL A 556 -29.69 -28.23 -12.26
C VAL A 556 -28.43 -28.07 -13.13
N PHE A 557 -27.43 -28.95 -12.97
CA PHE A 557 -26.16 -28.92 -13.73
C PHE A 557 -26.11 -29.95 -14.88
N SER A 558 -27.21 -30.62 -15.20
CA SER A 558 -27.26 -31.62 -16.29
C SER A 558 -27.73 -31.07 -17.64
N HIS A 559 -27.96 -29.77 -17.74
CA HIS A 559 -28.51 -29.08 -18.91
C HIS A 559 -27.46 -28.20 -19.61
N HIS A 560 -27.69 -27.84 -20.87
CA HIS A 560 -26.89 -26.85 -21.58
C HIS A 560 -27.03 -25.47 -20.93
N THR A 561 -25.95 -24.69 -20.96
CA THR A 561 -25.96 -23.29 -20.48
C THR A 561 -26.95 -22.46 -21.28
N ASN A 562 -27.86 -21.78 -20.59
CA ASN A 562 -28.92 -20.97 -21.17
C ASN A 562 -28.94 -19.53 -20.66
N VAL A 563 -27.91 -19.10 -19.92
CA VAL A 563 -27.78 -17.78 -19.33
C VAL A 563 -26.72 -16.97 -20.08
N ASP A 564 -26.86 -15.62 -20.08
CA ASP A 564 -25.85 -14.75 -20.68
C ASP A 564 -24.67 -14.58 -19.75
N THR A 565 -23.57 -15.27 -20.03
CA THR A 565 -22.31 -15.15 -19.30
C THR A 565 -21.37 -14.14 -19.94
N LYS A 566 -21.78 -13.38 -20.98
CA LYS A 566 -20.91 -12.46 -21.75
C LYS A 566 -20.97 -11.02 -21.30
N ASN A 567 -21.89 -10.66 -20.39
CA ASN A 567 -21.97 -9.31 -19.83
C ASN A 567 -20.65 -8.95 -19.11
N ARG A 568 -20.29 -7.65 -19.11
CA ARG A 568 -19.08 -7.17 -18.39
C ARG A 568 -19.19 -7.27 -16.86
N LEU A 569 -20.42 -7.35 -16.34
CA LEU A 569 -20.70 -7.59 -14.92
C LEU A 569 -21.64 -8.77 -14.81
N VAL A 570 -21.18 -9.85 -14.19
CA VAL A 570 -22.00 -11.05 -13.96
C VAL A 570 -21.93 -11.43 -12.48
N VAL A 571 -23.09 -11.57 -11.87
CA VAL A 571 -23.27 -12.05 -10.49
C VAL A 571 -23.89 -13.44 -10.52
N TYR A 572 -23.17 -14.42 -10.03
CA TYR A 572 -23.63 -15.79 -9.88
C TYR A 572 -24.16 -15.99 -8.46
N ASP A 573 -25.49 -15.90 -8.30
CA ASP A 573 -26.18 -16.12 -7.02
C ASP A 573 -26.41 -17.62 -6.81
N VAL A 574 -25.66 -18.18 -5.87
CA VAL A 574 -25.72 -19.62 -5.52
C VAL A 574 -26.35 -19.87 -4.13
N ARG A 575 -26.98 -18.85 -3.55
CA ARG A 575 -27.54 -18.87 -2.19
C ARG A 575 -28.55 -20.01 -1.99
N ASP A 576 -29.47 -20.19 -2.95
CA ASP A 576 -30.58 -21.16 -2.84
C ASP A 576 -30.18 -22.59 -3.27
N LEU A 577 -28.90 -22.83 -3.59
CA LEU A 577 -28.33 -24.16 -3.62
C LEU A 577 -28.21 -24.71 -2.20
N GLY A 578 -28.86 -25.84 -1.93
CA GLY A 578 -28.74 -26.51 -0.62
C GLY A 578 -27.27 -26.78 -0.25
N LYS A 579 -26.99 -27.02 1.03
CA LYS A 579 -25.61 -27.20 1.54
C LYS A 579 -24.77 -28.20 0.73
N GLN A 580 -25.38 -29.26 0.23
CA GLN A 580 -24.70 -30.29 -0.58
C GLN A 580 -24.24 -29.79 -1.95
N LEU A 581 -25.02 -28.89 -2.59
CA LEU A 581 -24.73 -28.38 -3.93
C LEU A 581 -24.00 -27.04 -3.92
N ARG A 582 -23.93 -26.35 -2.80
CA ARG A 582 -23.33 -24.99 -2.75
C ARG A 582 -21.85 -24.98 -3.13
N THR A 583 -21.04 -25.85 -2.54
CA THR A 583 -19.63 -26.00 -2.89
C THR A 583 -19.43 -26.44 -4.33
N LEU A 584 -20.27 -27.40 -4.80
CA LEU A 584 -20.28 -27.82 -6.20
C LEU A 584 -20.63 -26.66 -7.13
N GLY A 585 -21.69 -25.92 -6.81
CA GLY A 585 -22.12 -24.76 -7.60
C GLY A 585 -21.05 -23.71 -7.70
N MET A 586 -20.36 -23.40 -6.59
CA MET A 586 -19.21 -22.49 -6.60
C MET A 586 -18.07 -23.02 -7.49
N LEU A 587 -17.78 -24.32 -7.45
CA LEU A 587 -16.74 -24.94 -8.27
C LEU A 587 -17.09 -24.87 -9.77
N ILE A 588 -18.35 -25.13 -10.14
CA ILE A 588 -18.83 -25.05 -11.54
C ILE A 588 -18.78 -23.59 -12.03
N VAL A 589 -19.21 -22.66 -11.21
CA VAL A 589 -19.11 -21.22 -11.53
C VAL A 589 -17.65 -20.78 -11.68
N LEU A 590 -16.73 -21.28 -10.85
CA LEU A 590 -15.31 -21.03 -11.01
C LEU A 590 -14.75 -21.52 -12.34
N ASP A 591 -15.18 -22.69 -12.80
CA ASP A 591 -14.80 -23.21 -14.11
C ASP A 591 -15.34 -22.34 -15.26
N GLN A 592 -16.58 -21.88 -15.16
CA GLN A 592 -17.15 -20.90 -16.11
C GLN A 592 -16.37 -19.57 -16.10
N ILE A 593 -16.01 -19.08 -14.93
CA ILE A 593 -15.17 -17.89 -14.79
C ILE A 593 -13.80 -18.14 -15.44
N TRP A 594 -13.22 -19.34 -15.27
CA TRP A 594 -11.96 -19.70 -15.93
C TRP A 594 -12.08 -19.68 -17.45
N ASN A 595 -13.14 -20.27 -18.02
CA ASN A 595 -13.43 -20.16 -19.44
C ASN A 595 -13.49 -18.69 -19.91
N ARG A 596 -14.06 -17.81 -19.10
CA ARG A 596 -14.16 -16.38 -19.42
C ARG A 596 -12.83 -15.66 -19.35
N ILE A 597 -12.00 -15.95 -18.34
CA ILE A 597 -10.65 -15.41 -18.20
C ILE A 597 -9.81 -15.74 -19.43
N THR A 598 -9.84 -16.98 -19.89
CA THR A 598 -9.05 -17.44 -21.03
C THR A 598 -9.45 -16.74 -22.33
N GLN A 599 -10.75 -16.52 -22.54
CA GLN A 599 -11.27 -15.71 -23.66
C GLN A 599 -10.83 -14.25 -23.56
N ASN A 600 -10.95 -13.63 -22.38
CA ASN A 600 -10.59 -12.24 -22.15
C ASN A 600 -9.10 -11.99 -22.37
N ARG A 601 -8.26 -12.92 -21.93
CA ARG A 601 -6.82 -12.87 -22.18
C ARG A 601 -6.49 -12.80 -23.67
N ALA A 602 -7.16 -13.61 -24.50
CA ALA A 602 -6.94 -13.63 -25.94
C ALA A 602 -7.20 -12.26 -26.62
N VAL A 603 -8.08 -11.43 -26.02
CA VAL A 603 -8.42 -10.08 -26.52
C VAL A 603 -7.81 -8.96 -25.65
N GLY A 604 -6.93 -9.28 -24.72
CA GLY A 604 -6.25 -8.32 -23.85
C GLY A 604 -7.14 -7.62 -22.81
N LYS A 605 -8.28 -8.19 -22.46
CA LYS A 605 -9.17 -7.69 -21.41
C LYS A 605 -8.75 -8.17 -20.02
N ARG A 606 -8.96 -7.33 -19.02
CA ARG A 606 -8.75 -7.66 -17.60
C ARG A 606 -10.03 -8.18 -16.98
N THR A 607 -9.89 -9.21 -16.13
CA THR A 607 -11.02 -9.83 -15.43
C THR A 607 -10.82 -9.73 -13.92
N TRP A 608 -11.74 -9.02 -13.25
CA TRP A 608 -11.81 -8.98 -11.80
C TRP A 608 -12.78 -10.03 -11.30
N ILE A 609 -12.37 -10.78 -10.30
CA ILE A 609 -13.15 -11.88 -9.76
C ILE A 609 -13.33 -11.67 -8.27
N TYR A 610 -14.56 -11.69 -7.80
CA TYR A 610 -14.86 -11.60 -6.38
C TYR A 610 -15.58 -12.86 -5.93
N ILE A 611 -15.06 -13.49 -4.89
CA ILE A 611 -15.59 -14.75 -4.36
C ILE A 611 -15.91 -14.51 -2.90
N ASP A 612 -17.20 -14.39 -2.61
CA ASP A 612 -17.65 -14.23 -1.24
C ASP A 612 -17.74 -15.59 -0.54
N GLU A 613 -17.61 -15.59 0.79
CA GLU A 613 -17.59 -16.79 1.64
C GLU A 613 -16.62 -17.86 1.14
N ILE A 614 -15.39 -17.46 0.78
CA ILE A 614 -14.37 -18.31 0.15
C ILE A 614 -14.06 -19.57 0.95
N GLN A 615 -14.21 -19.56 2.28
CA GLN A 615 -13.96 -20.72 3.14
C GLN A 615 -14.83 -21.94 2.76
N LEU A 616 -15.94 -21.74 2.06
CA LEU A 616 -16.78 -22.83 1.57
C LEU A 616 -16.03 -23.74 0.58
N LEU A 617 -15.13 -23.17 -0.24
CA LEU A 617 -14.29 -23.94 -1.17
C LEU A 617 -13.16 -24.70 -0.45
N PHE A 618 -12.73 -24.22 0.71
CA PHE A 618 -11.69 -24.87 1.52
C PHE A 618 -12.24 -25.94 2.48
N SER A 619 -13.55 -26.15 2.49
CA SER A 619 -14.18 -27.22 3.27
C SER A 619 -13.89 -28.63 2.74
N ASN A 620 -13.44 -28.75 1.48
CA ASN A 620 -13.06 -29.98 0.83
C ASN A 620 -11.69 -29.81 0.15
N GLU A 621 -10.82 -30.80 0.28
CA GLU A 621 -9.44 -30.75 -0.21
C GLU A 621 -9.36 -30.59 -1.74
N TYR A 622 -10.24 -31.28 -2.48
CA TYR A 622 -10.24 -31.24 -3.96
C TYR A 622 -10.66 -29.86 -4.48
N SER A 623 -11.73 -29.26 -3.93
CA SER A 623 -12.13 -27.91 -4.31
C SER A 623 -11.09 -26.86 -3.91
N ALA A 624 -10.44 -27.04 -2.75
CA ALA A 624 -9.36 -26.16 -2.29
C ALA A 624 -8.15 -26.24 -3.23
N GLN A 625 -7.75 -27.44 -3.65
CA GLN A 625 -6.63 -27.63 -4.58
C GLN A 625 -6.92 -26.98 -5.94
N TYR A 626 -8.10 -27.26 -6.53
CA TYR A 626 -8.52 -26.66 -7.80
C TYR A 626 -8.53 -25.13 -7.73
N PHE A 627 -9.11 -24.57 -6.68
CA PHE A 627 -9.13 -23.12 -6.49
C PHE A 627 -7.72 -22.52 -6.32
N PHE A 628 -6.86 -23.17 -5.54
CA PHE A 628 -5.48 -22.71 -5.32
C PHE A 628 -4.66 -22.68 -6.61
N GLU A 629 -4.87 -23.61 -7.51
CA GLU A 629 -4.23 -23.63 -8.83
C GLU A 629 -4.70 -22.46 -9.69
N LEU A 630 -6.00 -22.20 -9.74
CA LEU A 630 -6.55 -21.00 -10.40
C LEU A 630 -5.97 -19.71 -9.81
N TRP A 631 -5.93 -19.61 -8.48
CA TRP A 631 -5.36 -18.47 -7.78
C TRP A 631 -3.91 -18.19 -8.16
N SER A 632 -3.12 -19.24 -8.23
CA SER A 632 -1.68 -19.15 -8.55
C SER A 632 -1.44 -18.77 -10.02
N ARG A 633 -2.32 -19.18 -10.92
CA ARG A 633 -2.20 -18.91 -12.37
C ARG A 633 -2.82 -17.58 -12.79
N SER A 634 -3.75 -17.01 -12.02
CA SER A 634 -4.58 -15.84 -12.35
C SER A 634 -3.78 -14.67 -12.91
N ARG A 635 -2.61 -14.35 -12.34
CA ARG A 635 -1.74 -13.26 -12.79
C ARG A 635 -1.32 -13.38 -14.25
N LYS A 636 -0.90 -14.59 -14.69
CA LYS A 636 -0.46 -14.82 -16.08
C LYS A 636 -1.60 -14.59 -17.09
N TRP A 637 -2.85 -14.69 -16.61
CA TRP A 637 -4.05 -14.63 -17.42
C TRP A 637 -4.76 -13.27 -17.34
N GLY A 638 -4.15 -12.27 -16.69
CA GLY A 638 -4.73 -10.93 -16.55
C GLY A 638 -5.97 -10.89 -15.65
N ALA A 639 -6.10 -11.91 -14.79
CA ALA A 639 -7.18 -12.00 -13.82
C ALA A 639 -6.74 -11.51 -12.45
N ILE A 640 -7.65 -10.85 -11.70
CA ILE A 640 -7.44 -10.29 -10.38
C ILE A 640 -8.50 -10.86 -9.44
N PRO A 641 -8.23 -12.02 -8.84
CA PRO A 641 -9.14 -12.63 -7.89
C PRO A 641 -9.08 -11.93 -6.54
N THR A 642 -10.24 -11.81 -5.90
CA THR A 642 -10.41 -11.30 -4.54
C THR A 642 -11.28 -12.28 -3.76
N ALA A 643 -10.68 -12.86 -2.72
CA ALA A 643 -11.35 -13.74 -1.78
C ALA A 643 -11.91 -12.93 -0.61
N ILE A 644 -13.16 -13.14 -0.24
CA ILE A 644 -13.83 -12.44 0.86
C ILE A 644 -14.27 -13.49 1.89
N THR A 645 -13.98 -13.25 3.17
CA THR A 645 -14.41 -14.14 4.26
C THR A 645 -14.65 -13.39 5.56
N GLN A 646 -15.61 -13.88 6.32
CA GLN A 646 -15.86 -13.48 7.71
C GLN A 646 -15.36 -14.54 8.72
N ASN A 647 -14.97 -15.71 8.25
CA ASN A 647 -14.58 -16.83 9.08
C ASN A 647 -13.11 -17.20 8.81
N VAL A 648 -12.21 -16.44 9.42
CA VAL A 648 -10.77 -16.59 9.22
C VAL A 648 -10.27 -17.89 9.86
N GLU A 649 -10.75 -18.23 11.06
CA GLU A 649 -10.38 -19.46 11.76
C GLU A 649 -10.62 -20.70 10.88
N THR A 650 -11.84 -20.83 10.33
CA THR A 650 -12.17 -21.95 9.43
C THR A 650 -11.30 -21.96 8.17
N LEU A 651 -11.02 -20.78 7.60
CA LEU A 651 -10.18 -20.67 6.41
C LEU A 651 -8.74 -21.14 6.71
N LEU A 652 -8.18 -20.73 7.83
CA LEU A 652 -6.80 -21.05 8.22
C LEU A 652 -6.58 -22.50 8.67
N LEU A 653 -7.64 -23.31 8.81
CA LEU A 653 -7.48 -24.76 8.97
C LEU A 653 -6.86 -25.42 7.73
N SER A 654 -6.99 -24.81 6.57
CA SER A 654 -6.39 -25.30 5.31
C SER A 654 -4.98 -24.72 5.10
N ASP A 655 -3.99 -25.58 4.88
CA ASP A 655 -2.63 -25.17 4.50
C ASP A 655 -2.61 -24.45 3.15
N LEU A 656 -3.48 -24.81 2.22
CA LEU A 656 -3.62 -24.13 0.93
C LEU A 656 -4.12 -22.70 1.11
N ALA A 657 -5.07 -22.47 2.03
CA ALA A 657 -5.54 -21.13 2.35
C ALA A 657 -4.44 -20.27 3.02
N ARG A 658 -3.62 -20.86 3.90
CA ARG A 658 -2.46 -20.17 4.49
C ARG A 658 -1.46 -19.73 3.41
N ARG A 659 -1.17 -20.62 2.44
CA ARG A 659 -0.31 -20.29 1.29
C ARG A 659 -0.95 -19.24 0.38
N MET A 660 -2.25 -19.28 0.17
CA MET A 660 -2.98 -18.28 -0.60
C MET A 660 -2.81 -16.88 0.03
N LEU A 661 -3.02 -16.75 1.34
CA LEU A 661 -2.83 -15.50 2.08
C LEU A 661 -1.38 -15.00 1.99
N SER A 662 -0.41 -15.89 2.22
CA SER A 662 1.01 -15.52 2.15
C SER A 662 1.48 -15.10 0.75
N ASN A 663 0.80 -15.53 -0.29
CA ASN A 663 1.09 -15.22 -1.69
C ASN A 663 0.21 -14.10 -2.25
N SER A 664 -0.53 -13.39 -1.41
CA SER A 664 -1.39 -12.28 -1.80
C SER A 664 -0.72 -10.96 -1.45
N ASP A 665 -0.45 -10.12 -2.45
CA ASP A 665 0.15 -8.80 -2.24
C ASP A 665 -0.89 -7.75 -1.82
N PHE A 666 -2.20 -8.06 -1.90
CA PHE A 666 -3.27 -7.18 -1.46
C PHE A 666 -4.11 -7.87 -0.37
N ILE A 667 -4.09 -7.30 0.85
CA ILE A 667 -4.94 -7.77 1.94
C ILE A 667 -5.62 -6.57 2.60
N MET A 668 -6.94 -6.56 2.57
CA MET A 668 -7.73 -5.59 3.31
C MET A 668 -8.28 -6.27 4.58
N MET A 669 -7.75 -5.87 5.72
CA MET A 669 -8.11 -6.43 7.01
C MET A 669 -8.93 -5.41 7.79
N LEU A 670 -10.21 -5.68 7.94
CA LEU A 670 -11.14 -4.91 8.76
C LEU A 670 -11.14 -5.44 10.21
N ASN A 671 -12.12 -5.06 11.02
CA ASN A 671 -12.23 -5.55 12.41
C ASN A 671 -12.18 -7.09 12.47
N GLN A 672 -11.38 -7.64 13.39
CA GLN A 672 -11.17 -9.09 13.57
C GLN A 672 -11.59 -9.56 14.96
N ALA A 673 -12.08 -10.79 15.03
CA ALA A 673 -12.30 -11.47 16.31
C ALA A 673 -10.96 -11.77 17.00
N GLN A 674 -11.00 -11.95 18.33
CA GLN A 674 -9.77 -12.16 19.12
C GLN A 674 -8.96 -13.39 18.68
N PRO A 675 -9.55 -14.58 18.44
CA PRO A 675 -8.78 -15.74 17.97
C PRO A 675 -8.11 -15.48 16.62
N ASP A 676 -8.86 -14.95 15.65
CA ASP A 676 -8.39 -14.66 14.31
C ASP A 676 -7.19 -13.70 14.31
N ARG A 677 -7.19 -12.70 15.19
CA ARG A 677 -6.09 -11.73 15.31
C ARG A 677 -4.77 -12.38 15.68
N VAL A 678 -4.79 -13.37 16.58
CA VAL A 678 -3.58 -14.06 17.02
C VAL A 678 -2.96 -14.87 15.88
N GLU A 679 -3.80 -15.60 15.13
CA GLU A 679 -3.34 -16.38 13.99
C GLU A 679 -2.84 -15.52 12.84
N LEU A 680 -3.60 -14.48 12.48
CA LEU A 680 -3.21 -13.54 11.43
C LEU A 680 -1.95 -12.76 11.80
N ALA A 681 -1.78 -12.37 13.05
CA ALA A 681 -0.57 -11.71 13.53
C ALA A 681 0.67 -12.59 13.35
N GLY A 682 0.56 -13.88 13.66
CA GLY A 682 1.65 -14.84 13.42
C GLY A 682 1.93 -15.07 11.93
N LEU A 683 0.88 -15.25 11.12
CA LEU A 683 1.02 -15.54 9.69
C LEU A 683 1.57 -14.34 8.89
N LEU A 684 1.11 -13.12 9.21
CA LEU A 684 1.47 -11.89 8.49
C LEU A 684 2.54 -11.07 9.22
N ASN A 685 3.11 -11.59 10.29
CA ASN A 685 4.15 -10.95 11.10
C ASN A 685 3.79 -9.53 11.56
N MET A 686 2.55 -9.34 12.07
CA MET A 686 2.03 -8.03 12.45
C MET A 686 2.53 -7.54 13.80
N SER A 687 2.72 -6.24 13.92
CA SER A 687 3.04 -5.58 15.19
C SER A 687 1.80 -5.39 16.08
N THR A 688 2.00 -5.21 17.39
CA THR A 688 0.91 -4.85 18.33
C THR A 688 0.22 -3.55 17.93
N LYS A 689 0.97 -2.58 17.38
CA LYS A 689 0.41 -1.30 16.88
C LYS A 689 -0.46 -1.51 15.65
N GLN A 690 -0.05 -2.37 14.72
CA GLN A 690 -0.88 -2.74 13.56
C GLN A 690 -2.16 -3.45 14.00
N LEU A 691 -2.06 -4.39 14.95
CA LEU A 691 -3.22 -5.10 15.49
C LEU A 691 -4.25 -4.17 16.12
N SER A 692 -3.85 -3.03 16.70
CA SER A 692 -4.80 -2.06 17.26
C SER A 692 -5.77 -1.49 16.22
N TYR A 693 -5.37 -1.41 14.94
CA TYR A 693 -6.22 -0.92 13.85
C TYR A 693 -7.25 -1.93 13.33
N VAL A 694 -7.19 -3.17 13.80
CA VAL A 694 -8.16 -4.23 13.47
C VAL A 694 -8.84 -4.79 14.73
N THR A 695 -8.74 -4.06 15.84
CA THR A 695 -9.28 -4.43 17.15
C THR A 695 -10.36 -3.47 17.57
N ASN A 696 -11.62 -3.91 17.62
CA ASN A 696 -12.78 -3.10 18.02
C ASN A 696 -12.89 -1.77 17.26
N THR A 697 -12.56 -1.80 15.99
CA THR A 697 -12.59 -0.63 15.12
C THR A 697 -13.97 -0.43 14.51
N PRO A 698 -14.34 0.83 14.20
CA PRO A 698 -15.57 1.13 13.47
C PRO A 698 -15.64 0.42 12.12
N ALA A 699 -16.85 0.17 11.60
CA ALA A 699 -17.02 -0.36 10.26
C ALA A 699 -16.35 0.54 9.22
N GLY A 700 -15.69 -0.06 8.24
CA GLY A 700 -14.92 0.65 7.20
C GLY A 700 -13.53 1.09 7.65
N SER A 701 -13.06 0.66 8.83
CA SER A 701 -11.71 0.95 9.31
C SER A 701 -10.89 -0.34 9.44
N GLY A 702 -9.58 -0.24 9.19
CA GLY A 702 -8.72 -1.42 9.23
C GLY A 702 -7.29 -1.18 8.76
N LEU A 703 -6.66 -2.23 8.26
CA LEU A 703 -5.33 -2.23 7.66
C LEU A 703 -5.40 -2.64 6.19
N LEU A 704 -4.71 -1.92 5.34
CA LEU A 704 -4.51 -2.22 3.94
C LEU A 704 -3.05 -2.63 3.70
N PHE A 705 -2.86 -3.86 3.26
CA PHE A 705 -1.58 -4.37 2.76
C PHE A 705 -1.58 -4.20 1.24
N ALA A 706 -0.57 -3.55 0.72
CA ALA A 706 -0.38 -3.32 -0.70
C ALA A 706 1.10 -3.55 -1.06
N GLY A 707 1.44 -4.78 -1.39
CA GLY A 707 2.80 -5.24 -1.56
C GLY A 707 3.60 -5.15 -0.26
N LYS A 708 4.61 -4.28 -0.22
CA LYS A 708 5.42 -4.05 0.99
C LYS A 708 4.80 -3.02 1.95
N SER A 709 3.78 -2.31 1.51
CA SER A 709 3.19 -1.21 2.27
C SER A 709 2.06 -1.71 3.15
N ILE A 710 2.04 -1.27 4.41
CA ILE A 710 0.98 -1.57 5.37
C ILE A 710 0.46 -0.26 5.93
N VAL A 711 -0.76 0.11 5.54
CA VAL A 711 -1.33 1.42 5.87
C VAL A 711 -2.65 1.25 6.61
N PRO A 712 -2.80 1.83 7.80
CA PRO A 712 -4.10 1.87 8.47
C PRO A 712 -5.02 2.83 7.73
N PHE A 713 -6.27 2.43 7.51
CA PHE A 713 -7.21 3.21 6.73
C PHE A 713 -8.56 3.37 7.42
N VAL A 714 -9.26 4.44 7.02
CA VAL A 714 -10.66 4.72 7.38
C VAL A 714 -11.41 5.10 6.11
N ASP A 715 -12.47 4.37 5.84
CA ASP A 715 -13.36 4.62 4.70
C ASP A 715 -14.73 5.11 5.18
N ASN A 716 -14.92 6.42 5.12
CA ASN A 716 -16.20 7.08 5.40
C ASN A 716 -16.80 7.55 4.08
N PHE A 717 -17.51 6.67 3.39
CA PHE A 717 -18.20 7.03 2.17
C PHE A 717 -19.48 7.85 2.50
N PRO A 718 -19.77 8.95 1.77
CA PRO A 718 -20.95 9.79 2.03
C PRO A 718 -22.26 9.00 1.87
N LYS A 719 -23.17 9.15 2.83
CA LYS A 719 -24.52 8.57 2.79
C LYS A 719 -25.47 9.38 1.90
N GLY A 720 -26.60 8.79 1.55
CA GLY A 720 -27.70 9.48 0.85
C GLY A 720 -27.43 9.75 -0.62
N ASN A 721 -26.67 8.87 -1.28
CA ASN A 721 -26.46 8.91 -2.71
C ASN A 721 -26.62 7.49 -3.32
N PRO A 722 -26.94 7.37 -4.62
CA PRO A 722 -27.18 6.08 -5.28
C PRO A 722 -26.03 5.07 -5.16
N LEU A 723 -24.77 5.53 -5.13
CA LEU A 723 -23.64 4.64 -4.95
C LEU A 723 -23.61 4.02 -3.55
N TYR A 724 -23.89 4.83 -2.51
CA TYR A 724 -23.98 4.32 -1.14
C TYR A 724 -25.10 3.29 -0.99
N GLU A 725 -26.27 3.55 -1.59
CA GLU A 725 -27.41 2.63 -1.55
C GLU A 725 -27.12 1.29 -2.22
N MET A 726 -26.34 1.27 -3.29
CA MET A 726 -25.88 0.04 -3.92
C MET A 726 -24.86 -0.75 -3.08
N MET A 727 -24.06 -0.03 -2.28
CA MET A 727 -22.98 -0.64 -1.48
C MET A 727 -23.45 -1.13 -0.12
N THR A 728 -24.42 -0.46 0.51
CA THR A 728 -24.88 -0.84 1.85
C THR A 728 -25.60 -2.19 1.87
N THR A 729 -25.37 -2.93 2.95
CA THR A 729 -26.07 -4.22 3.24
C THR A 729 -26.91 -4.13 4.50
N ARG A 730 -26.98 -2.94 5.14
CA ARG A 730 -27.76 -2.74 6.36
C ARG A 730 -29.24 -2.76 6.05
N ILE A 731 -29.97 -3.67 6.70
CA ILE A 731 -31.42 -3.88 6.46
C ILE A 731 -32.18 -2.58 6.69
N GLU A 732 -31.84 -1.83 7.72
CA GLU A 732 -32.46 -0.57 8.10
C GLU A 732 -32.34 0.48 6.98
N GLU A 733 -31.17 0.54 6.34
CA GLU A 733 -30.88 1.48 5.25
C GLU A 733 -31.48 0.99 3.90
N VAL A 734 -31.57 -0.32 3.69
CA VAL A 734 -32.16 -0.92 2.47
C VAL A 734 -33.69 -0.87 2.48
N THR A 735 -34.32 -1.02 3.65
CA THR A 735 -35.79 -1.08 3.78
C THR A 735 -36.42 0.28 4.08
N GLY A 736 -35.65 1.33 4.32
CA GLY A 736 -36.14 2.64 4.69
C GLY A 736 -36.79 2.70 6.07
N LEU A 737 -36.61 1.66 6.89
CA LEU A 737 -37.06 1.65 8.28
C LEU A 737 -36.07 2.45 9.13
N GLU A 738 -36.43 3.69 9.44
CA GLU A 738 -35.70 4.49 10.43
C GLU A 738 -35.79 3.78 11.78
N THR A 739 -34.63 3.46 12.37
CA THR A 739 -34.53 3.06 13.76
C THR A 739 -35.03 4.23 14.62
N VAL A 740 -36.11 4.03 15.35
CA VAL A 740 -36.52 4.93 16.43
C VAL A 740 -35.34 5.01 17.40
N LYS A 741 -34.61 6.14 17.37
CA LYS A 741 -33.63 6.44 18.41
C LYS A 741 -34.40 6.48 19.73
N HIS A 742 -34.20 5.50 20.59
CA HIS A 742 -34.46 5.64 22.00
C HIS A 742 -33.53 6.76 22.51
N ASP A 743 -34.07 7.96 22.65
CA ASP A 743 -33.47 8.99 23.47
C ASP A 743 -33.53 8.52 24.94
N ASP A 744 -32.45 7.85 25.36
CA ASP A 744 -32.12 7.64 26.78
C ASP A 744 -31.62 8.98 27.37
N ASN A 745 -32.51 9.94 27.43
CA ASN A 745 -32.38 11.16 28.25
C ASN A 745 -33.67 11.38 29.06
N THR A 746 -33.95 10.50 29.98
CA THR A 746 -34.74 10.80 31.16
C THR A 746 -34.44 9.74 32.21
N ILE A 747 -33.71 10.11 33.24
CA ILE A 747 -33.96 9.81 34.66
C ILE A 747 -32.68 10.06 35.47
N LEU A 748 -32.80 11.13 36.28
CA LEU A 748 -32.18 11.50 37.56
C LEU A 748 -30.66 11.71 37.62
#